data_b7299fe3afebe674f869512867bc9869
#
_entry.id   b7299fe3afebe674f869512867bc9869
#
_cell.length_a   1.000
_cell.length_b   1.000
_cell.length_c   1.000
_cell.angle_alpha   90.00
_cell.angle_beta   90.00
_cell.angle_gamma   90.00
#
_symmetry.space_group_name_H-M   'P 1'
#
loop_
_entity.id
_entity.type
_entity.pdbx_description
1 polymer ?
#
loop_
_entity_poly.entity_id
_entity_poly.type
_entity_poly.pdbx_seq_one_letter_code
_entity_poly.pdbx_strand_id
1 'polypeptide(L)'
;MWINPDQPELMIQSNDGGANVSLDGGVTWSTQNNQPTAELYQVDVSDEFPYRLFAGQQDNSTISVPSLVTQRRPGGHVALWESHGGCETGPVVPKPGDPAIVYANCKGRFGLYNRRTGQEQQYYVGFWNIYGHNPRDLAFRFQRVAPIHVSPHNPNRVYHTSQFVHVTEDGGETWDTISPDLTAFSPETQVVSGSPITIDVTGEEHFAVIYDIQESPHEAGVIWVGANDGPIHVTRDNGATWTDVTPPNIGPHGRVQNVEVSPHDPAKAYATILRYQLGDFAPYAFRTEDYGQSWVRITTGENGVPADHPVRVVREDPDRQGLLYAGTEFGLFVSFDDGVRWQPLQLNLPVTPVSDIKVVNQDLILSTMGRGFWILDDLTPLHELSRQVALSDTHLFAVRDTYRLYGVRRFGGDPSPDEPKYPDPGANIDYYLASDAAGEVRLEILDDTGRLVRSFSSESLPKQSLPSSVRMNEWHLEAVGTAQLPKTAGMHRFVWDLRHAGPWDPLDSRSGRNGPMVVPGIFQARLTLGGWSNTQNFEVMVDPRVVDEGTASQANLEAQVRLGLEVRDALSDARFAAMKLDEARDGAPDQLLALLQEIGEALVTAPVRYSRPVIIDQLSYLYSNLIRADQQPGEDAFNRYQELNSMLSDHIGRLEQLLQTNNIRGEN
;
A
#
# COMPACT_ATOMS: atom_id res chain seq x y z
N MET A 1 -34.99 8.65 6.03
CA MET A 1 -34.65 9.79 6.91
C MET A 1 -35.08 9.45 8.34
N TRP A 2 -34.22 9.76 9.29
CA TRP A 2 -34.53 9.68 10.73
C TRP A 2 -34.37 11.06 11.36
N ILE A 3 -35.28 11.41 12.26
CA ILE A 3 -35.27 12.67 13.02
C ILE A 3 -35.22 12.28 14.49
N ASN A 4 -34.30 12.88 15.25
CA ASN A 4 -34.18 12.62 16.68
C ASN A 4 -35.44 13.11 17.40
N PRO A 5 -36.19 12.23 18.11
CA PRO A 5 -37.41 12.62 18.77
C PRO A 5 -37.21 13.61 19.93
N ASP A 6 -36.04 13.60 20.56
CA ASP A 6 -35.69 14.48 21.68
C ASP A 6 -34.99 15.77 21.24
N GLN A 7 -34.44 15.79 20.06
CA GLN A 7 -33.73 16.92 19.45
C GLN A 7 -34.03 16.98 17.94
N PRO A 8 -35.19 17.54 17.53
CA PRO A 8 -35.64 17.49 16.13
C PRO A 8 -34.73 18.19 15.13
N GLU A 9 -33.83 19.04 15.59
CA GLU A 9 -32.78 19.67 14.75
C GLU A 9 -31.74 18.67 14.27
N LEU A 10 -31.52 17.56 15.01
CA LEU A 10 -30.64 16.46 14.62
C LEU A 10 -31.37 15.50 13.69
N MET A 11 -30.92 15.46 12.43
CA MET A 11 -31.49 14.61 11.39
C MET A 11 -30.43 13.82 10.69
N ILE A 12 -30.75 12.60 10.25
CA ILE A 12 -29.92 11.75 9.42
C ILE A 12 -30.75 11.27 8.23
N GLN A 13 -30.20 11.39 7.04
CA GLN A 13 -30.77 10.81 5.84
C GLN A 13 -29.71 10.01 5.08
N SER A 14 -30.15 9.02 4.31
CA SER A 14 -29.31 8.23 3.40
C SER A 14 -29.96 8.13 2.02
N ASN A 15 -29.14 7.99 1.02
CA ASN A 15 -29.48 7.72 -0.37
C ASN A 15 -28.38 6.89 -1.00
N ASP A 16 -28.47 6.60 -2.30
CA ASP A 16 -27.50 5.76 -3.02
C ASP A 16 -26.07 6.29 -2.93
N GLY A 17 -25.87 7.61 -2.92
CA GLY A 17 -24.55 8.24 -2.83
C GLY A 17 -23.97 8.34 -1.42
N GLY A 18 -24.69 7.94 -0.36
CA GLY A 18 -24.19 7.97 1.02
C GLY A 18 -25.19 8.50 2.05
N ALA A 19 -24.66 9.08 3.13
CA ALA A 19 -25.47 9.61 4.24
C ALA A 19 -25.07 11.05 4.59
N ASN A 20 -26.06 11.83 5.03
CA ASN A 20 -25.87 13.21 5.48
C ASN A 20 -26.46 13.41 6.87
N VAL A 21 -25.85 14.27 7.67
CA VAL A 21 -26.31 14.69 8.99
C VAL A 21 -26.62 16.17 8.96
N SER A 22 -27.77 16.55 9.54
CA SER A 22 -28.09 17.94 9.83
C SER A 22 -28.18 18.13 11.34
N LEU A 23 -27.66 19.25 11.82
CA LEU A 23 -27.72 19.67 13.23
C LEU A 23 -28.64 20.89 13.45
N ASP A 24 -29.32 21.37 12.41
CA ASP A 24 -30.08 22.59 12.37
C ASP A 24 -31.48 22.43 11.71
N GLY A 25 -32.04 21.26 11.80
CA GLY A 25 -33.39 20.98 11.28
C GLY A 25 -33.49 20.92 9.76
N GLY A 26 -32.38 20.57 9.08
CA GLY A 26 -32.33 20.41 7.65
C GLY A 26 -31.96 21.70 6.87
N VAL A 27 -31.57 22.77 7.55
CA VAL A 27 -31.13 24.02 6.91
C VAL A 27 -29.78 23.82 6.26
N THR A 28 -28.83 23.11 6.95
CA THR A 28 -27.56 22.68 6.41
C THR A 28 -27.35 21.17 6.59
N TRP A 29 -26.54 20.59 5.71
CA TRP A 29 -26.25 19.16 5.72
C TRP A 29 -24.73 18.94 5.58
N SER A 30 -24.24 17.90 6.25
CA SER A 30 -22.85 17.43 6.04
C SER A 30 -22.66 16.98 4.60
N THR A 31 -21.39 16.89 4.16
CA THR A 31 -21.04 16.19 2.92
C THR A 31 -21.32 14.68 3.06
N GLN A 32 -21.35 13.96 1.94
CA GLN A 32 -21.43 12.49 1.94
C GLN A 32 -20.06 11.82 2.16
N ASN A 33 -18.96 12.58 2.06
CA ASN A 33 -17.60 12.11 2.35
C ASN A 33 -17.34 12.09 3.86
N ASN A 34 -18.13 11.35 4.61
CA ASN A 34 -18.10 11.30 6.07
C ASN A 34 -18.02 9.87 6.62
N GLN A 35 -17.88 8.88 5.75
CA GLN A 35 -17.79 7.46 6.10
C GLN A 35 -16.74 6.76 5.24
N PRO A 36 -15.97 5.81 5.79
CA PRO A 36 -15.01 5.00 5.02
C PRO A 36 -15.75 3.83 4.34
N THR A 37 -16.71 4.15 3.47
CA THR A 37 -17.52 3.16 2.76
C THR A 37 -17.45 3.37 1.26
N ALA A 38 -17.33 2.28 0.51
CA ALA A 38 -17.45 2.24 -0.94
C ALA A 38 -17.80 0.82 -1.37
N GLU A 39 -18.73 0.65 -2.30
CA GLU A 39 -19.03 -0.62 -2.95
C GLU A 39 -18.23 -0.70 -4.25
N LEU A 40 -17.23 -1.59 -4.28
CA LEU A 40 -16.34 -1.78 -5.40
C LEU A 40 -16.54 -3.18 -5.98
N TYR A 41 -16.63 -3.27 -7.32
CA TYR A 41 -16.93 -4.54 -8.00
C TYR A 41 -15.69 -5.39 -8.27
N GLN A 42 -14.62 -4.76 -8.73
CA GLN A 42 -13.33 -5.39 -9.05
C GLN A 42 -12.21 -4.43 -8.67
N VAL A 43 -10.98 -4.92 -8.69
CA VAL A 43 -9.79 -4.07 -8.59
C VAL A 43 -8.82 -4.40 -9.71
N ASP A 44 -8.29 -3.36 -10.35
CA ASP A 44 -7.10 -3.44 -11.18
C ASP A 44 -6.02 -2.47 -10.69
N VAL A 45 -4.78 -2.68 -11.14
CA VAL A 45 -3.62 -1.97 -10.61
C VAL A 45 -2.73 -1.52 -11.76
N SER A 46 -2.25 -0.26 -11.70
CA SER A 46 -1.27 0.25 -12.66
C SER A 46 0.15 -0.20 -12.33
N ASP A 47 1.01 -0.15 -13.32
CA ASP A 47 2.46 -0.40 -13.21
C ASP A 47 3.28 0.87 -12.93
N GLU A 48 2.62 2.03 -12.71
CA GLU A 48 3.28 3.27 -12.29
C GLU A 48 3.79 3.18 -10.83
N PHE A 49 4.70 4.05 -10.45
CA PHE A 49 5.17 4.16 -9.06
C PHE A 49 4.82 5.54 -8.44
N PRO A 50 4.17 5.57 -7.27
CA PRO A 50 3.46 4.46 -6.63
C PRO A 50 2.33 3.95 -7.51
N TYR A 51 2.05 2.64 -7.46
CA TYR A 51 0.95 2.10 -8.23
C TYR A 51 -0.40 2.66 -7.76
N ARG A 52 -1.40 2.63 -8.64
CA ARG A 52 -2.76 3.06 -8.33
C ARG A 52 -3.71 1.88 -8.42
N LEU A 53 -4.71 1.88 -7.56
CA LEU A 53 -5.82 0.95 -7.57
C LEU A 53 -6.97 1.56 -8.37
N PHE A 54 -7.64 0.77 -9.20
CA PHE A 54 -8.75 1.19 -10.05
C PHE A 54 -9.97 0.32 -9.82
N ALA A 55 -11.17 0.91 -9.76
CA ALA A 55 -12.43 0.19 -9.66
C ALA A 55 -13.61 0.99 -10.21
N GLY A 56 -14.70 0.28 -10.55
CA GLY A 56 -16.04 0.85 -10.57
C GLY A 56 -16.57 0.93 -9.15
N GLN A 57 -17.19 2.06 -8.82
CA GLN A 57 -17.79 2.31 -7.51
C GLN A 57 -19.28 2.56 -7.68
N GLN A 58 -20.10 1.66 -7.13
CA GLN A 58 -21.57 1.73 -7.26
C GLN A 58 -22.09 3.13 -6.89
N ASP A 59 -22.91 3.69 -7.78
CA ASP A 59 -23.56 5.00 -7.68
C ASP A 59 -22.62 6.22 -7.57
N ASN A 60 -21.28 6.00 -7.68
CA ASN A 60 -20.27 7.04 -7.56
C ASN A 60 -19.24 7.04 -8.73
N SER A 61 -19.61 6.45 -9.88
CA SER A 61 -18.74 6.38 -11.06
C SER A 61 -17.49 5.50 -10.86
N THR A 62 -16.43 5.74 -11.61
CA THR A 62 -15.15 5.04 -11.46
C THR A 62 -14.23 5.79 -10.50
N ILE A 63 -13.33 5.06 -9.87
CA ILE A 63 -12.36 5.65 -8.95
C ILE A 63 -10.98 5.03 -9.14
N SER A 64 -9.93 5.85 -9.03
CA SER A 64 -8.61 5.35 -8.70
C SER A 64 -8.00 6.11 -7.54
N VAL A 65 -7.20 5.37 -6.75
CA VAL A 65 -6.46 5.90 -5.60
C VAL A 65 -5.00 5.44 -5.65
N PRO A 66 -4.03 6.27 -5.23
CA PRO A 66 -2.64 5.82 -5.16
C PRO A 66 -2.44 4.87 -3.97
N SER A 67 -1.51 3.91 -4.11
CA SER A 67 -1.10 3.01 -3.01
C SER A 67 -0.31 3.72 -1.91
N LEU A 68 0.38 4.81 -2.25
CA LEU A 68 1.14 5.66 -1.33
C LEU A 68 0.90 7.14 -1.64
N VAL A 69 0.84 7.97 -0.60
CA VAL A 69 0.79 9.43 -0.77
C VAL A 69 2.20 9.97 -0.76
N THR A 70 2.69 10.36 -1.92
CA THR A 70 4.03 10.94 -2.11
C THR A 70 4.00 12.44 -2.42
N GLN A 71 2.81 13.00 -2.65
CA GLN A 71 2.62 14.41 -2.95
C GLN A 71 1.50 14.98 -2.11
N ARG A 72 1.72 16.19 -1.62
CA ARG A 72 0.67 16.97 -0.97
C ARG A 72 -0.12 17.76 -2.02
N ARG A 73 -1.45 17.61 -2.03
CA ARG A 73 -2.33 18.43 -2.85
C ARG A 73 -3.26 19.27 -1.98
N PRO A 74 -3.58 20.53 -2.36
CA PRO A 74 -4.70 21.25 -1.78
C PRO A 74 -5.98 20.41 -1.91
N GLY A 75 -6.78 20.31 -0.84
CA GLY A 75 -7.97 19.46 -0.83
C GLY A 75 -7.77 18.09 -0.15
N GLY A 76 -6.56 17.84 0.38
CA GLY A 76 -6.29 16.62 1.15
C GLY A 76 -6.24 15.36 0.30
N HIS A 77 -6.57 14.20 0.90
CA HIS A 77 -6.55 12.89 0.25
C HIS A 77 -7.56 12.77 -0.90
N VAL A 78 -8.72 13.41 -0.81
CA VAL A 78 -9.75 13.38 -1.87
C VAL A 78 -9.23 13.96 -3.18
N ALA A 79 -8.30 14.92 -3.13
CA ALA A 79 -7.68 15.49 -4.32
C ALA A 79 -6.76 14.52 -5.08
N LEU A 80 -6.50 13.34 -4.52
CA LEU A 80 -5.73 12.25 -5.14
C LEU A 80 -6.62 11.20 -5.81
N TRP A 81 -7.94 11.29 -5.62
CA TRP A 81 -8.90 10.40 -6.25
C TRP A 81 -9.22 10.89 -7.65
N GLU A 82 -9.22 9.98 -8.60
CA GLU A 82 -9.45 10.29 -10.00
C GLU A 82 -10.55 9.40 -10.56
N SER A 83 -11.39 9.95 -11.45
CA SER A 83 -12.37 9.19 -12.25
C SER A 83 -11.81 8.97 -13.65
N HIS A 84 -12.11 7.81 -14.26
CA HIS A 84 -11.43 7.36 -15.49
C HIS A 84 -12.38 6.92 -16.61
N GLY A 85 -13.48 7.59 -16.80
CA GLY A 85 -14.47 7.17 -17.77
C GLY A 85 -15.27 5.95 -17.30
N GLY A 86 -15.98 5.28 -18.19
CA GLY A 86 -16.88 4.18 -17.81
C GLY A 86 -18.08 4.67 -16.99
N CYS A 87 -18.53 3.83 -16.07
CA CYS A 87 -19.52 4.19 -15.05
C CYS A 87 -19.35 3.35 -13.78
N GLU A 88 -20.30 3.42 -12.86
CA GLU A 88 -20.23 2.86 -11.51
C GLU A 88 -19.94 1.36 -11.43
N THR A 89 -20.13 0.62 -12.52
CA THR A 89 -19.99 -0.84 -12.48
C THR A 89 -18.60 -1.36 -12.86
N GLY A 90 -17.82 -0.62 -13.65
CA GLY A 90 -16.52 -1.08 -14.16
C GLY A 90 -16.62 -2.31 -15.08
N PRO A 91 -15.55 -3.09 -15.31
CA PRO A 91 -14.19 -2.89 -14.79
C PRO A 91 -13.51 -1.62 -15.28
N VAL A 92 -12.42 -1.26 -14.62
CA VAL A 92 -11.55 -0.13 -14.95
C VAL A 92 -10.11 -0.64 -14.97
N VAL A 93 -9.54 -0.75 -16.16
CA VAL A 93 -8.29 -1.48 -16.41
C VAL A 93 -7.23 -0.54 -16.98
N PRO A 94 -6.18 -0.19 -16.26
CA PRO A 94 -5.09 0.60 -16.81
C PRO A 94 -4.30 -0.22 -17.85
N LYS A 95 -3.85 0.44 -18.92
CA LYS A 95 -3.05 -0.21 -19.95
C LYS A 95 -1.63 -0.49 -19.43
N PRO A 96 -1.17 -1.74 -19.45
CA PRO A 96 0.22 -2.07 -19.09
C PRO A 96 1.23 -1.31 -19.97
N GLY A 97 2.26 -0.73 -19.34
CA GLY A 97 3.30 0.07 -20.01
C GLY A 97 2.88 1.51 -20.38
N ASP A 98 1.60 1.85 -20.29
CA ASP A 98 1.11 3.23 -20.44
C ASP A 98 -0.15 3.48 -19.58
N PRO A 99 0.00 3.60 -18.26
CA PRO A 99 -1.12 3.73 -17.33
C PRO A 99 -1.89 5.07 -17.46
N ALA A 100 -1.46 5.94 -18.35
CA ALA A 100 -2.24 7.11 -18.71
C ALA A 100 -3.43 6.77 -19.65
N ILE A 101 -3.43 5.59 -20.25
CA ILE A 101 -4.56 5.02 -20.99
C ILE A 101 -5.28 4.03 -20.05
N VAL A 102 -6.59 4.18 -19.92
CA VAL A 102 -7.43 3.34 -19.08
C VAL A 102 -8.62 2.86 -19.88
N TYR A 103 -8.84 1.56 -19.88
CA TYR A 103 -10.04 0.94 -20.46
C TYR A 103 -11.11 0.85 -19.38
N ALA A 104 -12.34 1.23 -19.72
CA ALA A 104 -13.43 1.20 -18.74
C ALA A 104 -14.73 0.71 -19.38
N ASN A 105 -15.44 -0.17 -18.69
CA ASN A 105 -16.75 -0.61 -19.12
C ASN A 105 -17.86 0.24 -18.50
N CYS A 106 -18.92 0.43 -19.27
CA CYS A 106 -20.22 0.89 -18.75
C CYS A 106 -21.34 0.11 -19.44
N LYS A 107 -21.80 -0.96 -18.81
CA LYS A 107 -22.97 -1.74 -19.29
C LYS A 107 -22.79 -2.25 -20.73
N GLY A 108 -21.58 -2.73 -21.05
CA GLY A 108 -21.20 -3.20 -22.40
C GLY A 108 -20.61 -2.12 -23.32
N ARG A 109 -20.64 -0.85 -22.93
CA ARG A 109 -19.90 0.19 -23.61
C ARG A 109 -18.41 0.09 -23.24
N PHE A 110 -17.55 0.02 -24.24
CA PHE A 110 -16.11 0.05 -24.05
C PHE A 110 -15.61 1.50 -24.16
N GLY A 111 -15.00 2.00 -23.10
CA GLY A 111 -14.38 3.32 -23.03
C GLY A 111 -12.86 3.23 -23.06
N LEU A 112 -12.21 4.09 -23.84
CA LEU A 112 -10.78 4.35 -23.77
C LEU A 112 -10.58 5.75 -23.21
N TYR A 113 -10.21 5.84 -21.95
CA TYR A 113 -9.97 7.10 -21.26
C TYR A 113 -8.49 7.47 -21.27
N ASN A 114 -8.19 8.71 -21.68
CA ASN A 114 -6.82 9.23 -21.67
C ASN A 114 -6.64 10.23 -20.52
N ARG A 115 -5.91 9.85 -19.49
CA ARG A 115 -5.63 10.67 -18.29
C ARG A 115 -4.87 11.96 -18.60
N ARG A 116 -4.10 12.02 -19.71
CA ARG A 116 -3.37 13.21 -20.11
C ARG A 116 -4.29 14.30 -20.69
N THR A 117 -5.37 13.90 -21.34
CA THR A 117 -6.31 14.84 -22.01
C THR A 117 -7.64 14.97 -21.26
N GLY A 118 -7.96 14.02 -20.36
CA GLY A 118 -9.25 13.94 -19.69
C GLY A 118 -10.40 13.52 -20.59
N GLN A 119 -10.13 12.96 -21.77
CA GLN A 119 -11.16 12.57 -22.74
C GLN A 119 -11.36 11.05 -22.76
N GLU A 120 -12.62 10.63 -22.92
CA GLU A 120 -13.03 9.25 -23.11
C GLU A 120 -13.53 9.05 -24.54
N GLN A 121 -12.89 8.16 -25.30
CA GLN A 121 -13.41 7.61 -26.54
C GLN A 121 -14.33 6.44 -26.21
N GLN A 122 -15.49 6.36 -26.88
CA GLN A 122 -16.52 5.37 -26.56
C GLN A 122 -16.82 4.51 -27.77
N TYR A 123 -16.71 3.19 -27.59
CA TYR A 123 -16.92 2.18 -28.58
C TYR A 123 -17.93 1.14 -28.13
N TYR A 124 -18.56 0.45 -29.07
CA TYR A 124 -19.49 -0.64 -28.80
C TYR A 124 -19.29 -1.76 -29.79
N VAL A 125 -19.36 -2.99 -29.33
CA VAL A 125 -19.59 -4.11 -30.20
C VAL A 125 -21.05 -4.09 -30.61
N GLY A 126 -21.33 -3.93 -31.91
CA GLY A 126 -22.68 -3.88 -32.48
C GLY A 126 -23.44 -2.57 -32.28
N PHE A 127 -22.99 -1.66 -31.44
CA PHE A 127 -23.54 -0.31 -31.20
C PHE A 127 -25.06 -0.25 -31.03
N TRP A 128 -25.59 -1.05 -30.11
CA TRP A 128 -27.02 -1.19 -29.87
C TRP A 128 -27.43 -0.64 -28.50
N ASN A 129 -28.55 0.07 -28.43
CA ASN A 129 -29.17 0.41 -27.14
C ASN A 129 -29.95 -0.80 -26.62
N ILE A 130 -29.46 -1.40 -25.53
CA ILE A 130 -29.97 -2.65 -24.96
C ILE A 130 -31.13 -2.47 -23.98
N TYR A 131 -31.51 -1.22 -23.64
CA TYR A 131 -32.55 -0.96 -22.65
C TYR A 131 -33.91 -1.50 -23.08
N GLY A 132 -34.57 -2.23 -22.15
CA GLY A 132 -35.94 -2.74 -22.32
C GLY A 132 -36.10 -3.91 -23.30
N HIS A 133 -34.99 -4.42 -23.87
CA HIS A 133 -35.03 -5.58 -24.75
C HIS A 133 -34.97 -6.90 -23.96
N ASN A 134 -35.67 -7.94 -24.42
CA ASN A 134 -35.39 -9.27 -23.91
C ASN A 134 -34.00 -9.74 -24.34
N PRO A 135 -33.23 -10.43 -23.51
CA PRO A 135 -31.91 -10.93 -23.86
C PRO A 135 -31.89 -11.76 -25.15
N ARG A 136 -32.94 -12.56 -25.41
CA ARG A 136 -33.10 -13.39 -26.63
C ARG A 136 -33.18 -12.58 -27.94
N ASP A 137 -33.57 -11.31 -27.85
CA ASP A 137 -33.78 -10.44 -29.03
C ASP A 137 -32.51 -9.63 -29.35
N LEU A 138 -31.48 -9.71 -28.50
CA LEU A 138 -30.21 -8.98 -28.66
C LEU A 138 -29.20 -9.81 -29.47
N ALA A 139 -28.53 -9.16 -30.42
CA ALA A 139 -27.40 -9.76 -31.10
C ALA A 139 -26.21 -9.99 -30.15
N PHE A 140 -25.99 -9.03 -29.25
CA PHE A 140 -24.96 -9.10 -28.19
C PHE A 140 -25.59 -8.78 -26.84
N ARG A 141 -25.46 -9.70 -25.89
CA ARG A 141 -25.93 -9.56 -24.52
C ARG A 141 -24.75 -9.15 -23.64
N PHE A 142 -24.80 -7.96 -23.07
CA PHE A 142 -23.77 -7.48 -22.14
C PHE A 142 -24.31 -7.46 -20.72
N GLN A 143 -23.45 -7.77 -19.77
CA GLN A 143 -23.70 -7.58 -18.34
C GLN A 143 -23.20 -6.19 -17.95
N ARG A 144 -23.77 -5.61 -16.88
CA ARG A 144 -23.35 -4.33 -16.34
C ARG A 144 -21.84 -4.26 -16.03
N VAL A 145 -21.26 -5.37 -15.58
CA VAL A 145 -19.83 -5.56 -15.28
C VAL A 145 -19.11 -6.33 -16.39
N ALA A 146 -19.48 -6.14 -17.67
CA ALA A 146 -18.89 -6.86 -18.78
C ALA A 146 -17.35 -6.81 -18.73
N PRO A 147 -16.67 -7.98 -18.70
CA PRO A 147 -15.23 -8.06 -18.49
C PRO A 147 -14.42 -7.30 -19.54
N ILE A 148 -13.33 -6.71 -19.11
CA ILE A 148 -12.22 -6.22 -19.96
C ILE A 148 -10.95 -6.89 -19.45
N HIS A 149 -10.20 -7.54 -20.36
CA HIS A 149 -8.92 -8.15 -20.04
C HIS A 149 -7.87 -7.75 -21.07
N VAL A 150 -6.72 -7.26 -20.61
CA VAL A 150 -5.58 -6.92 -21.48
C VAL A 150 -4.67 -8.13 -21.56
N SER A 151 -4.32 -8.55 -22.77
CA SER A 151 -3.41 -9.67 -22.97
C SER A 151 -2.06 -9.44 -22.27
N PRO A 152 -1.57 -10.39 -21.47
CA PRO A 152 -0.24 -10.30 -20.87
C PRO A 152 0.89 -10.40 -21.90
N HIS A 153 0.59 -10.83 -23.15
CA HIS A 153 1.56 -10.99 -24.23
C HIS A 153 1.60 -9.79 -25.19
N ASN A 154 0.50 -9.00 -25.25
CA ASN A 154 0.40 -7.82 -26.12
C ASN A 154 -0.48 -6.76 -25.46
N PRO A 155 0.08 -5.66 -24.95
CA PRO A 155 -0.67 -4.62 -24.26
C PRO A 155 -1.66 -3.84 -25.16
N ASN A 156 -1.64 -4.05 -26.46
CA ASN A 156 -2.64 -3.50 -27.37
C ASN A 156 -3.79 -4.46 -27.63
N ARG A 157 -3.65 -5.74 -27.29
CA ARG A 157 -4.69 -6.74 -27.45
C ARG A 157 -5.60 -6.75 -26.24
N VAL A 158 -6.84 -6.35 -26.43
CA VAL A 158 -7.82 -6.22 -25.35
C VAL A 158 -9.04 -7.07 -25.67
N TYR A 159 -9.46 -7.86 -24.70
CA TYR A 159 -10.67 -8.66 -24.76
C TYR A 159 -11.82 -7.96 -24.06
N HIS A 160 -13.00 -8.01 -24.66
CA HIS A 160 -14.26 -7.59 -24.08
C HIS A 160 -15.32 -8.64 -24.36
N THR A 161 -16.26 -8.87 -23.46
CA THR A 161 -17.17 -10.01 -23.62
C THR A 161 -18.64 -9.65 -23.54
N SER A 162 -19.42 -10.27 -24.45
CA SER A 162 -20.87 -10.45 -24.36
C SER A 162 -21.15 -11.93 -24.03
N GLN A 163 -22.04 -12.61 -24.75
CA GLN A 163 -22.04 -14.09 -24.81
C GLN A 163 -20.91 -14.63 -25.69
N PHE A 164 -20.22 -13.74 -26.38
CA PHE A 164 -19.06 -14.03 -27.22
C PHE A 164 -17.82 -13.36 -26.65
N VAL A 165 -16.65 -13.84 -27.05
CA VAL A 165 -15.38 -13.18 -26.81
C VAL A 165 -15.07 -12.27 -28.00
N HIS A 166 -14.92 -10.98 -27.75
CA HIS A 166 -14.50 -9.96 -28.71
C HIS A 166 -13.08 -9.52 -28.42
N VAL A 167 -12.31 -9.23 -29.46
CA VAL A 167 -10.94 -8.75 -29.34
C VAL A 167 -10.71 -7.52 -30.19
N THR A 168 -9.99 -6.56 -29.67
CA THR A 168 -9.49 -5.38 -30.39
C THR A 168 -7.99 -5.25 -30.22
N GLU A 169 -7.30 -4.68 -31.22
CA GLU A 169 -5.87 -4.32 -31.15
C GLU A 169 -5.64 -2.83 -31.47
N ASP A 170 -6.70 -2.09 -31.74
CA ASP A 170 -6.70 -0.66 -32.10
C ASP A 170 -7.45 0.22 -31.07
N GLY A 171 -7.62 -0.28 -29.84
CA GLY A 171 -8.25 0.47 -28.76
C GLY A 171 -9.78 0.53 -28.84
N GLY A 172 -10.42 -0.35 -29.61
CA GLY A 172 -11.88 -0.46 -29.72
C GLY A 172 -12.46 0.09 -31.01
N GLU A 173 -11.64 0.58 -31.96
CA GLU A 173 -12.12 1.06 -33.26
C GLU A 173 -12.67 -0.09 -34.10
N THR A 174 -12.01 -1.27 -34.04
CA THR A 174 -12.49 -2.50 -34.68
C THR A 174 -12.52 -3.68 -33.71
N TRP A 175 -13.43 -4.62 -33.96
CA TRP A 175 -13.66 -5.80 -33.12
C TRP A 175 -13.77 -7.08 -33.96
N ASP A 176 -12.99 -8.08 -33.59
CA ASP A 176 -13.14 -9.44 -34.08
C ASP A 176 -13.84 -10.30 -33.02
N THR A 177 -14.83 -11.11 -33.44
CA THR A 177 -15.46 -12.09 -32.57
C THR A 177 -14.77 -13.45 -32.75
N ILE A 178 -14.15 -13.95 -31.70
CA ILE A 178 -13.28 -15.15 -31.72
C ILE A 178 -13.91 -16.37 -31.04
N SER A 179 -15.21 -16.35 -30.74
CA SER A 179 -15.89 -17.50 -30.13
C SER A 179 -17.29 -17.71 -30.68
N PRO A 180 -17.87 -18.92 -30.58
CA PRO A 180 -19.32 -19.10 -30.59
C PRO A 180 -19.97 -18.52 -29.33
N ASP A 181 -21.31 -18.64 -29.19
CA ASP A 181 -22.00 -18.40 -27.90
C ASP A 181 -21.49 -19.43 -26.86
N LEU A 182 -20.86 -18.95 -25.79
CA LEU A 182 -20.24 -19.80 -24.76
C LEU A 182 -21.09 -19.89 -23.49
N THR A 183 -22.38 -19.60 -23.59
CA THR A 183 -23.34 -19.64 -22.48
C THR A 183 -24.27 -20.83 -22.57
N ALA A 184 -24.97 -21.19 -21.48
CA ALA A 184 -25.97 -22.26 -21.51
C ALA A 184 -27.24 -21.83 -22.25
N PHE A 185 -27.58 -20.55 -22.27
CA PHE A 185 -28.71 -19.97 -22.97
C PHE A 185 -30.04 -20.71 -22.73
N SER A 186 -30.44 -20.91 -21.48
CA SER A 186 -31.76 -21.51 -21.16
C SER A 186 -32.89 -20.57 -21.61
N PRO A 187 -33.77 -20.98 -22.57
CA PRO A 187 -34.73 -20.05 -23.19
C PRO A 187 -35.70 -19.37 -22.21
N GLU A 188 -36.06 -20.03 -21.13
CA GLU A 188 -36.95 -19.53 -20.10
C GLU A 188 -36.37 -18.35 -19.30
N THR A 189 -35.04 -18.24 -19.29
CA THR A 189 -34.32 -17.13 -18.59
C THR A 189 -34.08 -15.92 -19.50
N GLN A 190 -34.35 -16.05 -20.80
CA GLN A 190 -34.04 -15.00 -21.80
C GLN A 190 -35.18 -14.01 -21.99
N VAL A 191 -35.71 -13.52 -20.90
CA VAL A 191 -36.79 -12.53 -20.83
C VAL A 191 -36.40 -11.40 -19.88
N VAL A 192 -36.98 -10.22 -20.10
CA VAL A 192 -36.81 -9.07 -19.19
C VAL A 192 -37.24 -9.48 -17.78
N SER A 193 -36.41 -9.21 -16.78
CA SER A 193 -36.66 -9.51 -15.37
C SER A 193 -37.65 -8.51 -14.71
N GLY A 194 -38.02 -8.75 -13.45
CA GLY A 194 -38.82 -7.84 -12.65
C GLY A 194 -40.35 -7.93 -12.83
N SER A 195 -40.85 -8.76 -13.74
CA SER A 195 -42.29 -9.03 -13.92
C SER A 195 -42.87 -9.83 -12.71
N PRO A 196 -44.14 -9.65 -12.30
CA PRO A 196 -45.21 -8.82 -12.91
C PRO A 196 -45.33 -7.41 -12.36
N ILE A 197 -44.65 -7.04 -11.27
CA ILE A 197 -44.83 -5.75 -10.60
C ILE A 197 -44.10 -4.62 -11.34
N THR A 198 -42.84 -4.81 -11.58
CA THR A 198 -41.99 -3.92 -12.39
C THR A 198 -41.18 -4.76 -13.37
N ILE A 199 -40.96 -4.22 -14.55
CA ILE A 199 -40.07 -4.84 -15.55
C ILE A 199 -38.73 -4.15 -15.41
N ASP A 200 -37.65 -4.92 -15.26
CA ASP A 200 -36.30 -4.39 -15.42
C ASP A 200 -36.08 -4.00 -16.87
N VAL A 201 -36.09 -2.69 -17.11
CA VAL A 201 -35.93 -2.11 -18.45
C VAL A 201 -34.54 -1.54 -18.67
N THR A 202 -33.67 -1.67 -17.66
CA THR A 202 -32.30 -1.10 -17.72
C THR A 202 -31.39 -1.90 -18.63
N GLY A 203 -31.66 -3.20 -18.83
CA GLY A 203 -30.80 -4.09 -19.60
C GLY A 203 -29.43 -4.34 -18.98
N GLU A 204 -29.31 -4.16 -17.68
CA GLU A 204 -28.04 -4.26 -16.97
C GLU A 204 -27.73 -5.66 -16.45
N GLU A 205 -28.78 -6.43 -16.16
CA GLU A 205 -28.72 -7.73 -15.48
C GLU A 205 -29.00 -8.90 -16.45
N HIS A 206 -28.46 -8.84 -17.66
CA HIS A 206 -28.66 -9.92 -18.63
C HIS A 206 -28.07 -11.23 -18.13
N PHE A 207 -28.87 -12.31 -18.26
CA PHE A 207 -28.45 -13.66 -18.01
C PHE A 207 -27.95 -14.31 -19.32
N ALA A 208 -27.10 -15.36 -19.22
CA ALA A 208 -26.41 -15.97 -20.34
C ALA A 208 -25.42 -15.01 -21.05
N VAL A 209 -24.44 -14.56 -20.29
CA VAL A 209 -23.30 -13.73 -20.73
C VAL A 209 -22.01 -14.26 -20.10
N ILE A 210 -20.87 -14.00 -20.74
CA ILE A 210 -19.56 -14.24 -20.12
C ILE A 210 -19.35 -13.21 -19.01
N TYR A 211 -18.95 -13.69 -17.84
CA TYR A 211 -18.83 -12.88 -16.62
C TYR A 211 -17.37 -12.68 -16.19
N ASP A 212 -16.46 -13.56 -16.57
CA ASP A 212 -15.03 -13.42 -16.38
C ASP A 212 -14.24 -14.01 -17.54
N ILE A 213 -13.04 -13.45 -17.80
CA ILE A 213 -12.13 -13.87 -18.86
C ILE A 213 -10.70 -13.67 -18.41
N GLN A 214 -9.84 -14.67 -18.66
CA GLN A 214 -8.41 -14.62 -18.38
C GLN A 214 -7.63 -15.27 -19.53
N GLU A 215 -6.60 -14.59 -20.04
CA GLU A 215 -5.60 -15.21 -20.90
C GLU A 215 -4.43 -15.72 -20.05
N SER A 216 -3.90 -16.90 -20.36
CA SER A 216 -2.75 -17.47 -19.67
C SER A 216 -1.51 -16.54 -19.74
N PRO A 217 -0.82 -16.28 -18.63
CA PRO A 217 0.43 -15.54 -18.66
C PRO A 217 1.59 -16.33 -19.28
N HIS A 218 1.44 -17.64 -19.47
CA HIS A 218 2.49 -18.53 -20.00
C HIS A 218 2.36 -18.75 -21.51
N GLU A 219 1.14 -18.88 -22.01
CA GLU A 219 0.85 -19.31 -23.38
C GLU A 219 -0.15 -18.36 -24.04
N ALA A 220 0.32 -17.59 -25.03
CA ALA A 220 -0.54 -16.70 -25.79
C ALA A 220 -1.66 -17.48 -26.52
N GLY A 221 -2.88 -16.97 -26.41
CA GLY A 221 -4.05 -17.59 -27.02
C GLY A 221 -4.65 -18.77 -26.24
N VAL A 222 -4.13 -19.08 -25.05
CA VAL A 222 -4.83 -19.93 -24.07
C VAL A 222 -5.73 -19.04 -23.24
N ILE A 223 -7.05 -19.09 -23.50
CA ILE A 223 -8.02 -18.17 -22.90
C ILE A 223 -9.10 -18.96 -22.20
N TRP A 224 -9.39 -18.58 -20.95
CA TRP A 224 -10.44 -19.13 -20.12
C TRP A 224 -11.58 -18.15 -19.98
N VAL A 225 -12.81 -18.64 -19.99
CA VAL A 225 -14.00 -17.83 -19.74
C VAL A 225 -14.98 -18.54 -18.84
N GLY A 226 -15.68 -17.78 -18.03
CA GLY A 226 -16.78 -18.25 -17.21
C GLY A 226 -18.06 -17.46 -17.46
N ALA A 227 -19.20 -18.13 -17.64
CA ALA A 227 -20.49 -17.51 -17.87
C ALA A 227 -21.31 -17.36 -16.59
N ASN A 228 -22.18 -16.36 -16.55
CA ASN A 228 -23.05 -16.13 -15.38
C ASN A 228 -24.21 -17.13 -15.26
N ASP A 229 -24.40 -18.00 -16.25
CA ASP A 229 -25.40 -19.06 -16.26
C ASP A 229 -24.81 -20.49 -16.13
N GLY A 230 -23.46 -20.59 -15.91
CA GLY A 230 -22.79 -21.82 -15.45
C GLY A 230 -21.60 -22.31 -16.22
N PRO A 231 -21.55 -22.25 -17.57
CA PRO A 231 -20.47 -22.86 -18.34
C PRO A 231 -19.10 -22.21 -18.11
N ILE A 232 -18.06 -23.06 -18.11
CA ILE A 232 -16.66 -22.65 -18.19
C ILE A 232 -16.08 -23.22 -19.47
N HIS A 233 -15.45 -22.38 -20.28
CA HIS A 233 -14.81 -22.81 -21.52
C HIS A 233 -13.33 -22.41 -21.54
N VAL A 234 -12.53 -23.21 -22.26
CA VAL A 234 -11.14 -22.89 -22.56
C VAL A 234 -10.86 -23.06 -24.05
N THR A 235 -10.11 -22.12 -24.61
CA THR A 235 -9.45 -22.29 -25.91
C THR A 235 -7.94 -22.40 -25.71
N ARG A 236 -7.26 -23.14 -26.58
CA ARG A 236 -5.80 -23.29 -26.61
C ARG A 236 -5.21 -22.94 -27.98
N ASP A 237 -6.01 -22.35 -28.83
CA ASP A 237 -5.68 -22.02 -30.22
C ASP A 237 -6.22 -20.63 -30.62
N ASN A 238 -6.20 -19.69 -29.66
CA ASN A 238 -6.60 -18.30 -29.88
C ASN A 238 -8.05 -18.16 -30.37
N GLY A 239 -8.96 -19.02 -29.88
CA GLY A 239 -10.39 -18.95 -30.19
C GLY A 239 -10.83 -19.75 -31.40
N ALA A 240 -9.93 -20.48 -32.10
CA ALA A 240 -10.33 -21.33 -33.24
C ALA A 240 -11.20 -22.48 -32.79
N THR A 241 -10.94 -23.04 -31.60
CA THR A 241 -11.79 -24.05 -30.96
C THR A 241 -11.98 -23.74 -29.47
N TRP A 242 -13.19 -24.09 -28.96
CA TRP A 242 -13.53 -23.90 -27.54
C TRP A 242 -14.03 -25.22 -26.95
N THR A 243 -13.54 -25.56 -25.77
CA THR A 243 -13.91 -26.78 -25.04
C THR A 243 -14.67 -26.41 -23.78
N ASP A 244 -15.85 -26.98 -23.57
CA ASP A 244 -16.58 -26.90 -22.31
C ASP A 244 -15.85 -27.76 -21.26
N VAL A 245 -15.42 -27.11 -20.18
CA VAL A 245 -14.68 -27.71 -19.07
C VAL A 245 -15.36 -27.46 -17.73
N THR A 246 -16.66 -27.23 -17.73
CA THR A 246 -17.45 -26.97 -16.53
C THR A 246 -17.29 -28.09 -15.49
N PRO A 247 -17.01 -27.76 -14.19
CA PRO A 247 -16.92 -28.74 -13.13
C PRO A 247 -18.22 -29.61 -13.05
N PRO A 248 -18.11 -30.91 -12.95
CA PRO A 248 -19.28 -31.78 -12.89
C PRO A 248 -20.05 -31.59 -11.56
N ASN A 249 -21.36 -31.89 -11.61
CA ASN A 249 -22.24 -31.94 -10.42
C ASN A 249 -22.47 -30.60 -9.70
N ILE A 250 -22.18 -29.47 -10.34
CA ILE A 250 -22.47 -28.15 -9.77
C ILE A 250 -23.94 -27.72 -9.91
N GLY A 251 -24.65 -28.31 -10.87
CA GLY A 251 -26.02 -27.95 -11.24
C GLY A 251 -26.07 -26.69 -12.14
N PRO A 252 -27.24 -26.41 -12.75
CA PRO A 252 -27.40 -25.31 -13.68
C PRO A 252 -27.39 -23.94 -12.95
N HIS A 253 -27.20 -22.89 -13.72
CA HIS A 253 -27.40 -21.46 -13.34
C HIS A 253 -26.50 -20.93 -12.21
N GLY A 254 -25.43 -21.62 -11.87
CA GLY A 254 -24.41 -21.08 -10.97
C GLY A 254 -23.55 -20.05 -11.69
N ARG A 255 -23.47 -18.81 -11.17
CA ARG A 255 -22.64 -17.79 -11.79
C ARG A 255 -21.15 -18.10 -11.58
N VAL A 256 -20.41 -18.32 -12.68
CA VAL A 256 -18.96 -18.33 -12.62
C VAL A 256 -18.50 -16.92 -12.34
N GLN A 257 -18.08 -16.68 -11.10
CA GLN A 257 -17.73 -15.34 -10.62
C GLN A 257 -16.31 -14.96 -10.97
N ASN A 258 -15.41 -15.96 -10.97
CA ASN A 258 -14.00 -15.73 -11.24
C ASN A 258 -13.37 -17.00 -11.86
N VAL A 259 -12.48 -16.78 -12.82
CA VAL A 259 -11.53 -17.75 -13.33
C VAL A 259 -10.13 -17.17 -13.14
N GLU A 260 -9.23 -17.93 -12.55
CA GLU A 260 -7.84 -17.56 -12.33
C GLU A 260 -6.92 -18.59 -12.96
N VAL A 261 -6.03 -18.14 -13.83
CA VAL A 261 -4.96 -18.99 -14.38
C VAL A 261 -3.75 -18.92 -13.46
N SER A 262 -3.19 -20.06 -13.09
CA SER A 262 -2.01 -20.11 -12.22
C SER A 262 -0.84 -19.34 -12.82
N PRO A 263 -0.14 -18.48 -12.03
CA PRO A 263 1.10 -17.84 -12.48
C PRO A 263 2.29 -18.80 -12.52
N HIS A 264 2.13 -20.07 -12.11
CA HIS A 264 3.22 -21.05 -12.01
C HIS A 264 3.11 -22.21 -12.99
N ASP A 265 1.88 -22.56 -13.42
CA ASP A 265 1.62 -23.73 -14.29
C ASP A 265 0.54 -23.40 -15.33
N PRO A 266 0.84 -23.49 -16.64
CA PRO A 266 -0.11 -23.17 -17.71
C PRO A 266 -1.35 -24.08 -17.75
N ALA A 267 -1.26 -25.31 -17.25
CA ALA A 267 -2.37 -26.24 -17.21
C ALA A 267 -3.28 -26.08 -15.99
N LYS A 268 -2.82 -25.29 -15.01
CA LYS A 268 -3.51 -25.09 -13.74
C LYS A 268 -4.37 -23.84 -13.76
N ALA A 269 -5.60 -23.98 -13.27
CA ALA A 269 -6.52 -22.87 -13.11
C ALA A 269 -7.44 -23.09 -11.90
N TYR A 270 -8.06 -22.01 -11.47
CA TYR A 270 -9.05 -21.99 -10.40
C TYR A 270 -10.35 -21.37 -10.90
N ALA A 271 -11.49 -21.82 -10.39
CA ALA A 271 -12.77 -21.23 -10.69
C ALA A 271 -13.63 -21.11 -9.44
N THR A 272 -14.35 -20.00 -9.30
CA THR A 272 -15.33 -19.80 -8.23
C THR A 272 -16.72 -19.67 -8.82
N ILE A 273 -17.72 -20.29 -8.15
CA ILE A 273 -19.09 -20.30 -8.62
C ILE A 273 -20.02 -19.84 -7.50
N LEU A 274 -20.77 -18.79 -7.74
CA LEU A 274 -21.76 -18.27 -6.81
C LEU A 274 -23.15 -18.83 -7.13
N ARG A 275 -23.82 -19.34 -6.10
CA ARG A 275 -25.16 -19.91 -6.19
C ARG A 275 -26.14 -19.35 -5.16
N TYR A 276 -25.73 -18.30 -4.41
CA TYR A 276 -26.58 -17.73 -3.36
C TYR A 276 -27.91 -17.16 -3.89
N GLN A 277 -27.93 -16.69 -5.14
CA GLN A 277 -29.16 -16.25 -5.82
C GLN A 277 -30.14 -17.39 -6.05
N LEU A 278 -29.68 -18.64 -5.97
CA LEU A 278 -30.48 -19.87 -6.04
C LEU A 278 -30.81 -20.43 -4.65
N GLY A 279 -30.47 -19.70 -3.56
CA GLY A 279 -30.66 -20.15 -2.18
C GLY A 279 -29.58 -21.13 -1.70
N ASP A 280 -28.47 -21.28 -2.44
CA ASP A 280 -27.37 -22.16 -2.13
C ASP A 280 -26.12 -21.34 -1.76
N PHE A 281 -25.80 -21.30 -0.47
CA PHE A 281 -24.72 -20.47 0.10
C PHE A 281 -23.40 -21.23 0.27
N ALA A 282 -23.27 -22.45 -0.25
CA ALA A 282 -22.06 -23.24 -0.10
C ALA A 282 -20.85 -22.58 -0.82
N PRO A 283 -19.63 -22.73 -0.26
CA PRO A 283 -18.43 -22.23 -0.89
C PRO A 283 -18.04 -23.13 -2.06
N TYR A 284 -18.06 -22.59 -3.26
CA TYR A 284 -17.70 -23.30 -4.47
C TYR A 284 -16.45 -22.70 -5.10
N ALA A 285 -15.27 -23.24 -4.75
CA ALA A 285 -14.02 -22.98 -5.44
C ALA A 285 -13.41 -24.32 -5.90
N PHE A 286 -12.93 -24.33 -7.12
CA PHE A 286 -12.40 -25.51 -7.80
C PHE A 286 -11.01 -25.23 -8.33
N ARG A 287 -10.18 -26.28 -8.42
CA ARG A 287 -8.85 -26.28 -9.03
C ARG A 287 -8.77 -27.38 -10.09
N THR A 288 -8.17 -27.06 -11.23
CA THR A 288 -7.74 -28.00 -12.25
C THR A 288 -6.23 -27.95 -12.44
N GLU A 289 -5.62 -29.04 -12.90
CA GLU A 289 -4.19 -29.15 -13.24
C GLU A 289 -3.99 -29.73 -14.67
N ASP A 290 -5.07 -29.79 -15.46
CA ASP A 290 -5.11 -30.46 -16.76
C ASP A 290 -5.98 -29.73 -17.80
N TYR A 291 -5.95 -28.36 -17.75
CA TYR A 291 -6.77 -27.50 -18.61
C TYR A 291 -8.28 -27.76 -18.48
N GLY A 292 -8.76 -28.09 -17.27
CA GLY A 292 -10.16 -28.27 -16.96
C GLY A 292 -10.73 -29.66 -17.31
N GLN A 293 -9.90 -30.63 -17.70
CA GLN A 293 -10.38 -32.03 -17.96
C GLN A 293 -10.86 -32.68 -16.65
N SER A 294 -10.25 -32.32 -15.53
CA SER A 294 -10.69 -32.71 -14.19
C SER A 294 -10.63 -31.55 -13.21
N TRP A 295 -11.52 -31.58 -12.20
CA TRP A 295 -11.61 -30.54 -11.18
C TRP A 295 -11.62 -31.12 -9.77
N VAL A 296 -10.94 -30.48 -8.86
CA VAL A 296 -10.98 -30.74 -7.42
C VAL A 296 -11.64 -29.56 -6.72
N ARG A 297 -12.68 -29.80 -5.92
CA ARG A 297 -13.26 -28.76 -5.07
C ARG A 297 -12.32 -28.48 -3.88
N ILE A 298 -11.82 -27.23 -3.78
CA ILE A 298 -10.85 -26.82 -2.78
C ILE A 298 -11.48 -26.08 -1.59
N THR A 299 -12.78 -25.80 -1.61
CA THR A 299 -13.55 -25.26 -0.48
C THR A 299 -14.75 -26.14 -0.21
N THR A 300 -14.68 -26.96 0.84
CA THR A 300 -15.70 -28.01 1.11
C THR A 300 -16.75 -27.58 2.13
N GLY A 301 -16.53 -26.48 2.86
CA GLY A 301 -17.33 -26.10 4.02
C GLY A 301 -16.80 -26.68 5.33
N GLU A 302 -15.81 -27.61 5.27
CA GLU A 302 -15.24 -28.30 6.44
C GLU A 302 -13.70 -28.14 6.52
N ASN A 303 -13.07 -27.60 5.48
CA ASN A 303 -11.62 -27.47 5.38
C ASN A 303 -11.11 -26.05 5.72
N GLY A 304 -11.89 -25.26 6.48
CA GLY A 304 -11.50 -23.97 6.99
C GLY A 304 -12.36 -22.80 6.50
N VAL A 305 -12.85 -22.83 5.25
CA VAL A 305 -13.93 -21.91 4.80
C VAL A 305 -15.27 -22.49 5.26
N PRO A 306 -16.10 -21.75 6.02
CA PRO A 306 -17.39 -22.25 6.51
C PRO A 306 -18.38 -22.60 5.39
N ALA A 307 -19.31 -23.50 5.67
CA ALA A 307 -20.26 -24.04 4.69
C ALA A 307 -21.27 -23.02 4.14
N ASP A 308 -21.43 -21.88 4.80
CA ASP A 308 -22.32 -20.77 4.46
C ASP A 308 -21.57 -19.52 3.99
N HIS A 309 -20.33 -19.66 3.54
CA HIS A 309 -19.49 -18.56 3.07
C HIS A 309 -19.24 -18.69 1.56
N PRO A 310 -20.11 -18.19 0.68
CA PRO A 310 -19.88 -18.16 -0.76
C PRO A 310 -18.54 -17.53 -1.10
N VAL A 311 -17.75 -18.17 -1.97
CA VAL A 311 -16.43 -17.68 -2.41
C VAL A 311 -16.61 -16.90 -3.71
N ARG A 312 -16.15 -15.64 -3.70
CA ARG A 312 -16.19 -14.76 -4.88
C ARG A 312 -14.97 -14.90 -5.76
N VAL A 313 -13.81 -15.01 -5.15
CA VAL A 313 -12.53 -14.95 -5.85
C VAL A 313 -11.50 -15.85 -5.17
N VAL A 314 -10.66 -16.48 -5.98
CA VAL A 314 -9.44 -17.16 -5.54
C VAL A 314 -8.29 -16.62 -6.38
N ARG A 315 -7.15 -16.32 -5.74
CA ARG A 315 -5.90 -15.93 -6.40
C ARG A 315 -4.75 -16.77 -5.90
N GLU A 316 -3.90 -17.25 -6.80
CA GLU A 316 -2.62 -17.86 -6.45
C GLU A 316 -1.55 -16.76 -6.38
N ASP A 317 -0.72 -16.81 -5.34
CA ASP A 317 0.38 -15.88 -5.13
C ASP A 317 1.43 -16.04 -6.25
N PRO A 318 1.86 -14.96 -6.94
CA PRO A 318 2.82 -15.08 -8.04
C PRO A 318 4.25 -15.41 -7.59
N ASP A 319 4.57 -15.17 -6.31
CA ASP A 319 5.92 -15.38 -5.76
C ASP A 319 6.02 -16.72 -4.99
N ARG A 320 4.87 -17.29 -4.57
CA ARG A 320 4.83 -18.56 -3.83
C ARG A 320 3.77 -19.51 -4.37
N GLN A 321 4.20 -20.53 -5.11
CA GLN A 321 3.31 -21.58 -5.63
C GLN A 321 2.52 -22.27 -4.50
N GLY A 322 1.20 -22.44 -4.71
CA GLY A 322 0.29 -23.07 -3.76
C GLY A 322 -0.09 -22.22 -2.54
N LEU A 323 0.38 -20.98 -2.46
CA LEU A 323 -0.17 -19.99 -1.55
C LEU A 323 -1.38 -19.35 -2.21
N LEU A 324 -2.57 -19.55 -1.63
CA LEU A 324 -3.82 -19.07 -2.20
C LEU A 324 -4.51 -18.09 -1.26
N TYR A 325 -5.17 -17.12 -1.84
CA TYR A 325 -6.08 -16.20 -1.16
C TYR A 325 -7.50 -16.40 -1.67
N ALA A 326 -8.47 -16.44 -0.76
CA ALA A 326 -9.89 -16.57 -1.11
C ALA A 326 -10.71 -15.44 -0.49
N GLY A 327 -11.35 -14.66 -1.34
CA GLY A 327 -12.34 -13.66 -0.95
C GLY A 327 -13.73 -14.25 -0.89
N THR A 328 -14.42 -14.06 0.23
CA THR A 328 -15.78 -14.56 0.47
C THR A 328 -16.76 -13.41 0.70
N GLU A 329 -18.06 -13.73 0.86
CA GLU A 329 -19.09 -12.76 1.29
C GLU A 329 -18.82 -12.18 2.69
N PHE A 330 -17.92 -12.78 3.48
CA PHE A 330 -17.71 -12.40 4.88
C PHE A 330 -16.25 -12.07 5.24
N GLY A 331 -15.35 -12.04 4.26
CA GLY A 331 -13.96 -11.68 4.47
C GLY A 331 -12.96 -12.55 3.70
N LEU A 332 -11.74 -12.60 4.21
CA LEU A 332 -10.57 -13.15 3.53
C LEU A 332 -10.06 -14.42 4.21
N PHE A 333 -9.64 -15.39 3.40
CA PHE A 333 -9.00 -16.63 3.82
C PHE A 333 -7.69 -16.84 3.07
N VAL A 334 -6.77 -17.59 3.67
CA VAL A 334 -5.48 -17.98 3.10
C VAL A 334 -5.29 -19.50 3.18
N SER A 335 -4.68 -20.09 2.17
CA SER A 335 -4.22 -21.47 2.18
C SER A 335 -2.73 -21.52 1.81
N PHE A 336 -1.95 -22.31 2.56
CA PHE A 336 -0.52 -22.52 2.33
C PHE A 336 -0.23 -23.88 1.64
N ASP A 337 -1.26 -24.62 1.30
CA ASP A 337 -1.19 -26.00 0.79
C ASP A 337 -2.14 -26.23 -0.40
N ASP A 338 -2.23 -25.22 -1.27
CA ASP A 338 -2.94 -25.26 -2.54
C ASP A 338 -4.45 -25.61 -2.39
N GLY A 339 -5.07 -25.04 -1.34
CA GLY A 339 -6.50 -25.16 -1.08
C GLY A 339 -6.90 -26.41 -0.28
N VAL A 340 -5.95 -27.21 0.21
CA VAL A 340 -6.26 -28.37 1.06
C VAL A 340 -6.83 -27.92 2.41
N ARG A 341 -6.26 -26.86 3.00
CA ARG A 341 -6.73 -26.22 4.24
C ARG A 341 -6.74 -24.72 4.12
N TRP A 342 -7.74 -24.09 4.70
CA TRP A 342 -7.90 -22.65 4.74
C TRP A 342 -7.87 -22.14 6.17
N GLN A 343 -7.36 -20.90 6.33
CA GLN A 343 -7.35 -20.18 7.58
C GLN A 343 -7.87 -18.76 7.35
N PRO A 344 -8.58 -18.13 8.32
CA PRO A 344 -8.95 -16.74 8.21
C PRO A 344 -7.70 -15.84 8.14
N LEU A 345 -7.70 -14.88 7.20
CA LEU A 345 -6.71 -13.81 7.09
C LEU A 345 -7.41 -12.46 7.29
N GLN A 346 -8.25 -12.37 8.31
CA GLN A 346 -9.11 -11.22 8.52
C GLN A 346 -8.34 -9.99 9.04
N LEU A 347 -7.35 -10.22 9.91
CA LEU A 347 -6.59 -9.14 10.58
C LEU A 347 -7.53 -8.01 11.05
N ASN A 348 -7.33 -6.78 10.56
CA ASN A 348 -8.17 -5.62 10.85
C ASN A 348 -9.21 -5.32 9.76
N LEU A 349 -9.35 -6.19 8.75
CA LEU A 349 -10.42 -6.10 7.75
C LEU A 349 -11.78 -6.34 8.43
N PRO A 350 -12.75 -5.42 8.34
CA PRO A 350 -14.09 -5.67 8.86
C PRO A 350 -14.80 -6.77 8.08
N VAL A 351 -15.84 -7.36 8.65
CA VAL A 351 -16.71 -8.32 7.94
C VAL A 351 -17.34 -7.60 6.75
N THR A 352 -17.00 -8.02 5.54
CA THR A 352 -17.44 -7.41 4.28
C THR A 352 -17.22 -8.40 3.14
N PRO A 353 -18.04 -8.37 2.07
CA PRO A 353 -17.74 -9.13 0.88
C PRO A 353 -16.44 -8.63 0.23
N VAL A 354 -15.50 -9.54 -0.01
CA VAL A 354 -14.30 -9.27 -0.81
C VAL A 354 -14.64 -9.55 -2.25
N SER A 355 -14.76 -8.49 -3.05
CA SER A 355 -15.25 -8.59 -4.43
C SER A 355 -14.18 -9.06 -5.41
N ASP A 356 -12.92 -8.62 -5.22
CA ASP A 356 -11.78 -9.05 -6.02
C ASP A 356 -10.47 -8.92 -5.24
N ILE A 357 -9.43 -9.61 -5.72
CA ILE A 357 -8.09 -9.68 -5.14
C ILE A 357 -7.05 -9.52 -6.25
N LYS A 358 -5.98 -8.77 -5.98
CA LYS A 358 -4.74 -8.74 -6.78
C LYS A 358 -3.54 -8.91 -5.86
N VAL A 359 -2.49 -9.55 -6.37
CA VAL A 359 -1.17 -9.62 -5.71
C VAL A 359 -0.18 -8.92 -6.63
N VAL A 360 0.36 -7.79 -6.18
CA VAL A 360 1.27 -6.94 -6.97
C VAL A 360 2.34 -6.38 -6.07
N ASN A 361 3.61 -6.45 -6.50
CA ASN A 361 4.76 -5.95 -5.73
C ASN A 361 4.83 -6.50 -4.29
N GLN A 362 4.42 -7.77 -4.10
CA GLN A 362 4.33 -8.40 -2.78
C GLN A 362 3.34 -7.71 -1.82
N ASP A 363 2.35 -7.02 -2.34
CA ASP A 363 1.21 -6.50 -1.59
C ASP A 363 -0.06 -7.25 -2.00
N LEU A 364 -0.94 -7.55 -1.04
CA LEU A 364 -2.26 -8.13 -1.29
C LEU A 364 -3.30 -7.02 -1.29
N ILE A 365 -3.94 -6.83 -2.44
CA ILE A 365 -4.87 -5.75 -2.70
C ILE A 365 -6.28 -6.31 -2.80
N LEU A 366 -7.22 -5.70 -2.10
CA LEU A 366 -8.62 -6.10 -2.07
C LEU A 366 -9.51 -4.95 -2.51
N SER A 367 -10.52 -5.25 -3.32
CA SER A 367 -11.76 -4.47 -3.39
C SER A 367 -12.84 -5.12 -2.54
N THR A 368 -13.73 -4.33 -1.97
CA THR A 368 -14.82 -4.81 -1.12
C THR A 368 -16.15 -4.17 -1.48
N MET A 369 -17.24 -4.88 -1.23
CA MET A 369 -18.58 -4.31 -1.35
C MET A 369 -19.00 -3.69 -0.02
N GLY A 370 -18.66 -2.41 0.17
CA GLY A 370 -19.07 -1.62 1.31
C GLY A 370 -17.94 -1.09 2.20
N ARG A 371 -16.67 -1.50 1.99
CA ARG A 371 -15.52 -1.03 2.80
C ARG A 371 -14.35 -0.47 1.97
N GLY A 372 -14.57 -0.23 0.66
CA GLY A 372 -13.57 0.35 -0.21
C GLY A 372 -12.40 -0.58 -0.51
N PHE A 373 -11.23 0.00 -0.77
CA PHE A 373 -9.98 -0.74 -1.00
C PHE A 373 -9.24 -1.04 0.30
N TRP A 374 -8.56 -2.19 0.32
CA TRP A 374 -7.65 -2.60 1.39
C TRP A 374 -6.35 -3.11 0.80
N ILE A 375 -5.25 -2.83 1.47
CA ILE A 375 -3.93 -3.37 1.12
C ILE A 375 -3.33 -4.01 2.37
N LEU A 376 -2.91 -5.27 2.25
CA LEU A 376 -1.97 -5.87 3.20
C LEU A 376 -0.58 -5.68 2.62
N ASP A 377 0.13 -4.71 3.17
CA ASP A 377 1.47 -4.36 2.71
C ASP A 377 2.48 -5.43 3.11
N ASP A 378 3.32 -5.83 2.17
CA ASP A 378 4.46 -6.71 2.38
C ASP A 378 4.10 -8.14 2.82
N LEU A 379 3.92 -9.01 1.83
CA LEU A 379 3.61 -10.43 2.01
C LEU A 379 4.83 -11.30 2.32
N THR A 380 6.04 -10.72 2.44
CA THR A 380 7.27 -11.48 2.71
C THR A 380 7.12 -12.47 3.87
N PRO A 381 6.48 -12.11 5.02
CA PRO A 381 6.24 -13.09 6.08
C PRO A 381 5.36 -14.26 5.65
N LEU A 382 4.35 -14.04 4.80
CA LEU A 382 3.49 -15.13 4.30
C LEU A 382 4.25 -16.01 3.30
N HIS A 383 5.18 -15.44 2.53
CA HIS A 383 6.03 -16.19 1.61
C HIS A 383 6.98 -17.14 2.35
N GLU A 384 7.47 -16.79 3.53
CA GLU A 384 8.38 -17.63 4.33
C GLU A 384 7.68 -18.52 5.35
N LEU A 385 6.43 -18.19 5.72
CA LEU A 385 5.71 -18.92 6.75
C LEU A 385 5.56 -20.40 6.37
N SER A 386 6.18 -21.24 7.19
CA SER A 386 6.23 -22.69 7.04
C SER A 386 6.09 -23.38 8.39
N ARG A 387 5.91 -24.69 8.37
CA ARG A 387 5.90 -25.47 9.61
C ARG A 387 7.20 -25.30 10.40
N GLN A 388 8.34 -25.15 9.73
CA GLN A 388 9.63 -24.95 10.37
C GLN A 388 9.66 -23.59 11.08
N VAL A 389 9.22 -22.52 10.45
CA VAL A 389 9.12 -21.18 11.05
C VAL A 389 8.15 -21.20 12.25
N ALA A 390 6.97 -21.80 12.08
CA ALA A 390 5.96 -21.89 13.13
C ALA A 390 6.42 -22.71 14.37
N LEU A 391 7.43 -23.58 14.22
CA LEU A 391 8.01 -24.38 15.30
C LEU A 391 9.32 -23.78 15.85
N SER A 392 9.82 -22.69 15.29
CA SER A 392 11.01 -22.00 15.78
C SER A 392 10.70 -21.16 17.02
N ASP A 393 11.66 -21.05 17.93
CA ASP A 393 11.53 -20.18 19.11
C ASP A 393 11.55 -18.69 18.71
N THR A 394 12.35 -18.35 17.70
CA THR A 394 12.53 -16.99 17.18
C THR A 394 12.83 -17.07 15.69
N HIS A 395 12.25 -16.16 14.90
CA HIS A 395 12.53 -16.04 13.47
C HIS A 395 12.60 -14.58 13.06
N LEU A 396 13.58 -14.22 12.21
CA LEU A 396 13.67 -12.95 11.53
C LEU A 396 13.37 -13.22 10.06
N PHE A 397 12.27 -12.66 9.54
CA PHE A 397 11.87 -12.79 8.14
C PHE A 397 12.80 -12.01 7.23
N ALA A 398 12.85 -12.38 5.95
CA ALA A 398 13.51 -11.57 4.94
C ALA A 398 12.91 -10.14 4.96
N VAL A 399 13.74 -9.17 4.63
CA VAL A 399 13.31 -7.77 4.55
C VAL A 399 13.15 -7.43 3.08
N ARG A 400 11.97 -6.94 2.70
CA ARG A 400 11.68 -6.49 1.35
C ARG A 400 12.55 -5.28 0.98
N ASP A 401 13.08 -5.25 -0.24
CA ASP A 401 13.74 -4.08 -0.80
C ASP A 401 12.80 -2.89 -0.76
N THR A 402 13.34 -1.71 -0.47
CA THR A 402 12.51 -0.53 -0.22
C THR A 402 13.06 0.71 -0.92
N TYR A 403 12.18 1.66 -1.17
CA TYR A 403 12.55 2.94 -1.77
C TYR A 403 12.80 4.02 -0.72
N ARG A 404 13.81 4.84 -0.98
CA ARG A 404 14.11 6.04 -0.21
C ARG A 404 13.08 7.12 -0.51
N LEU A 405 11.98 7.13 0.28
CA LEU A 405 10.84 8.04 0.08
C LEU A 405 10.76 9.10 1.17
N TYR A 406 10.51 10.34 0.76
CA TYR A 406 10.14 11.38 1.70
C TYR A 406 8.63 11.36 1.95
N GLY A 407 8.24 11.13 3.20
CA GLY A 407 6.85 11.17 3.61
C GLY A 407 6.25 12.57 3.48
N VAL A 408 4.95 12.62 3.21
CA VAL A 408 4.20 13.89 3.14
C VAL A 408 4.02 14.44 4.55
N ARG A 409 4.66 15.55 4.86
CA ARG A 409 4.48 16.23 6.16
C ARG A 409 3.09 16.84 6.25
N ARG A 410 2.35 16.51 7.29
CA ARG A 410 1.10 17.18 7.65
C ARG A 410 1.38 18.52 8.32
N PHE A 411 0.55 19.53 8.01
CA PHE A 411 0.49 20.75 8.80
C PHE A 411 -0.72 20.68 9.72
N GLY A 412 -0.49 20.30 10.99
CA GLY A 412 -1.46 20.38 12.09
C GLY A 412 -2.65 19.42 11.99
N GLY A 413 -3.17 19.05 13.14
CA GLY A 413 -4.39 18.26 13.31
C GLY A 413 -4.19 16.75 13.22
N ASP A 414 -5.00 16.02 13.98
CA ASP A 414 -5.13 14.57 13.83
C ASP A 414 -5.82 14.25 12.51
N PRO A 415 -5.55 13.04 11.91
CA PRO A 415 -6.26 12.60 10.72
C PRO A 415 -7.77 12.57 10.96
N SER A 416 -8.55 12.99 9.95
CA SER A 416 -9.99 12.78 9.96
C SER A 416 -10.31 11.28 10.02
N PRO A 417 -11.37 10.85 10.72
CA PRO A 417 -11.73 9.43 10.79
C PRO A 417 -11.98 8.77 9.42
N ASP A 418 -12.35 9.57 8.43
CA ASP A 418 -12.60 9.17 7.04
C ASP A 418 -11.34 9.22 6.16
N GLU A 419 -10.21 9.66 6.70
CA GLU A 419 -8.97 9.73 5.94
C GLU A 419 -8.33 8.35 5.78
N PRO A 420 -7.93 7.96 4.54
CA PRO A 420 -7.24 6.71 4.29
C PRO A 420 -5.96 6.59 5.13
N LYS A 421 -5.71 5.40 5.64
CA LYS A 421 -4.45 5.08 6.32
C LYS A 421 -3.47 4.53 5.30
N TYR A 422 -2.30 5.13 5.25
CA TYR A 422 -1.19 4.70 4.41
C TYR A 422 -0.05 4.18 5.28
N PRO A 423 0.77 3.23 4.79
CA PRO A 423 1.94 2.78 5.51
C PRO A 423 2.97 3.91 5.67
N ASP A 424 3.72 3.86 6.76
CA ASP A 424 4.87 4.74 6.93
C ASP A 424 5.99 4.32 5.96
N PRO A 425 6.61 5.28 5.23
CA PRO A 425 7.75 4.97 4.38
C PRO A 425 8.93 4.43 5.19
N GLY A 426 9.49 3.30 4.74
CA GLY A 426 10.62 2.67 5.43
C GLY A 426 10.81 1.22 5.05
N ALA A 427 11.72 0.54 5.73
CA ALA A 427 11.93 -0.90 5.62
C ALA A 427 11.12 -1.63 6.70
N ASN A 428 10.26 -2.54 6.28
CA ASN A 428 9.51 -3.42 7.19
C ASN A 428 10.43 -4.55 7.67
N ILE A 429 10.64 -4.63 8.96
CA ILE A 429 11.44 -5.67 9.59
C ILE A 429 10.50 -6.49 10.47
N ASP A 430 10.16 -7.67 9.97
CA ASP A 430 9.21 -8.58 10.61
C ASP A 430 9.96 -9.67 11.37
N TYR A 431 9.51 -9.97 12.60
CA TYR A 431 10.05 -11.06 13.39
C TYR A 431 8.97 -11.76 14.20
N TYR A 432 9.24 -13.02 14.52
CA TYR A 432 8.36 -13.88 15.30
C TYR A 432 9.04 -14.34 16.60
N LEU A 433 8.28 -14.32 17.69
CA LEU A 433 8.66 -14.86 18.99
C LEU A 433 7.62 -15.90 19.42
N ALA A 434 8.04 -17.15 19.68
CA ALA A 434 7.13 -18.20 20.15
C ALA A 434 6.62 -17.98 21.57
N SER A 435 7.38 -17.23 22.38
CA SER A 435 7.06 -16.84 23.77
C SER A 435 7.59 -15.45 24.07
N ASP A 436 7.10 -14.85 25.16
CA ASP A 436 7.64 -13.59 25.66
C ASP A 436 9.15 -13.69 25.87
N ALA A 437 9.91 -12.77 25.31
CA ALA A 437 11.36 -12.75 25.43
C ALA A 437 11.78 -12.43 26.87
N ALA A 438 12.57 -13.33 27.49
CA ALA A 438 13.07 -13.14 28.84
C ALA A 438 14.15 -12.05 28.94
N GLY A 439 14.85 -11.76 27.83
CA GLY A 439 15.92 -10.77 27.77
C GLY A 439 15.63 -9.64 26.75
N GLU A 440 16.65 -8.84 26.48
CA GLU A 440 16.62 -7.78 25.48
C GLU A 440 16.43 -8.38 24.07
N VAL A 441 15.49 -7.84 23.32
CA VAL A 441 15.44 -7.97 21.85
C VAL A 441 16.14 -6.75 21.25
N ARG A 442 17.19 -6.96 20.48
CA ARG A 442 18.00 -5.91 19.87
C ARG A 442 18.00 -6.06 18.36
N LEU A 443 17.71 -4.97 17.67
CA LEU A 443 17.77 -4.85 16.23
C LEU A 443 18.85 -3.83 15.86
N GLU A 444 19.76 -4.26 14.98
CA GLU A 444 20.83 -3.42 14.46
C GLU A 444 20.69 -3.31 12.95
N ILE A 445 20.77 -2.11 12.42
CA ILE A 445 20.89 -1.83 10.99
C ILE A 445 22.35 -1.58 10.69
N LEU A 446 22.91 -2.35 9.76
CA LEU A 446 24.30 -2.28 9.34
C LEU A 446 24.37 -1.90 7.86
N ASP A 447 25.44 -1.20 7.47
CA ASP A 447 25.75 -1.00 6.05
C ASP A 447 26.42 -2.25 5.43
N ASP A 448 26.71 -2.20 4.14
CA ASP A 448 27.34 -3.28 3.36
C ASP A 448 28.74 -3.67 3.88
N THR A 449 29.40 -2.78 4.63
CA THR A 449 30.68 -3.05 5.29
C THR A 449 30.55 -3.68 6.67
N GLY A 450 29.30 -3.83 7.17
CA GLY A 450 28.99 -4.29 8.53
C GLY A 450 29.12 -3.23 9.61
N ARG A 451 29.27 -1.94 9.24
CA ARG A 451 29.30 -0.84 10.19
C ARG A 451 27.88 -0.50 10.65
N LEU A 452 27.73 -0.24 11.95
CA LEU A 452 26.48 0.13 12.56
C LEU A 452 25.97 1.49 12.04
N VAL A 453 24.72 1.47 11.51
CA VAL A 453 23.98 2.67 11.09
C VAL A 453 22.99 3.11 12.17
N ARG A 454 22.27 2.13 12.74
CA ARG A 454 21.24 2.37 13.76
C ARG A 454 21.06 1.15 14.64
N SER A 455 20.67 1.35 15.90
CA SER A 455 20.32 0.28 16.84
C SER A 455 19.02 0.60 17.54
N PHE A 456 18.20 -0.44 17.80
CA PHE A 456 16.92 -0.39 18.50
C PHE A 456 16.86 -1.51 19.54
N SER A 457 16.17 -1.26 20.66
CA SER A 457 16.09 -2.22 21.77
C SER A 457 14.67 -2.32 22.31
N SER A 458 14.33 -3.48 22.86
CA SER A 458 13.09 -3.69 23.64
C SER A 458 13.17 -3.09 25.04
N GLU A 459 14.36 -2.72 25.47
CA GLU A 459 14.61 -2.14 26.79
C GLU A 459 14.88 -0.65 26.69
N SER A 460 14.47 0.09 27.71
CA SER A 460 14.86 1.50 27.81
C SER A 460 16.37 1.55 28.00
N LEU A 461 17.07 2.14 27.04
CA LEU A 461 18.50 2.34 27.20
C LEU A 461 18.74 3.14 28.50
N PRO A 462 19.68 2.72 29.38
CA PRO A 462 20.06 3.53 30.51
C PRO A 462 20.51 4.88 29.98
N LYS A 463 20.16 5.97 30.71
CA LYS A 463 20.71 7.29 30.39
C LYS A 463 22.23 7.13 30.33
N GLN A 464 22.79 7.22 29.13
CA GLN A 464 24.23 7.18 28.98
C GLN A 464 24.81 8.33 29.81
N SER A 465 25.87 8.03 30.58
CA SER A 465 26.65 9.06 31.22
C SER A 465 27.19 9.99 30.14
N LEU A 466 26.80 11.24 30.18
CA LEU A 466 27.26 12.23 29.22
C LEU A 466 28.79 12.31 29.23
N PRO A 467 29.45 12.50 28.07
CA PRO A 467 30.92 12.64 28.01
C PRO A 467 31.41 13.70 28.94
N SER A 468 32.56 13.49 29.58
CA SER A 468 33.26 14.52 30.36
C SER A 468 33.92 15.59 29.46
N SER A 469 34.08 15.31 28.17
CA SER A 469 34.55 16.26 27.15
C SER A 469 33.48 17.30 26.82
N VAL A 470 33.86 18.36 26.09
CA VAL A 470 32.90 19.35 25.56
C VAL A 470 32.34 18.95 24.21
N ARG A 471 32.85 17.87 23.64
CA ARG A 471 32.39 17.30 22.37
C ARG A 471 31.70 15.94 22.56
N MET A 472 30.70 15.68 21.76
CA MET A 472 29.86 14.50 21.88
C MET A 472 30.45 13.19 21.32
N ASN A 473 31.44 13.21 20.45
CA ASN A 473 32.14 12.08 19.83
C ASN A 473 31.30 10.77 19.74
N GLU A 474 30.78 10.45 18.57
CA GLU A 474 30.13 9.18 18.22
C GLU A 474 28.94 8.69 19.08
N TRP A 475 28.52 9.48 20.10
CA TRP A 475 27.42 9.13 21.01
C TRP A 475 26.09 8.84 20.25
N HIS A 476 25.87 9.48 19.12
CA HIS A 476 24.65 9.42 18.34
C HIS A 476 24.45 8.11 17.55
N LEU A 477 25.40 7.20 17.53
CA LEU A 477 25.27 5.88 16.89
C LEU A 477 24.30 4.96 17.66
N GLU A 478 24.11 5.17 18.95
CA GLU A 478 23.13 4.47 19.74
C GLU A 478 21.84 5.28 19.81
N ALA A 479 20.75 4.75 19.26
CA ALA A 479 19.46 5.41 19.29
C ALA A 479 18.95 5.56 20.73
N VAL A 480 19.08 6.75 21.29
CA VAL A 480 18.49 7.05 22.58
C VAL A 480 16.97 7.21 22.40
N GLY A 481 16.24 6.21 22.83
CA GLY A 481 14.93 6.40 23.42
C GLY A 481 13.72 6.61 22.52
N THR A 482 13.64 6.08 21.27
CA THR A 482 12.49 6.45 20.43
C THR A 482 11.58 5.32 19.97
N ALA A 483 12.04 4.08 19.91
CA ALA A 483 11.16 2.95 19.60
C ALA A 483 11.59 1.73 20.41
N GLN A 484 10.75 1.29 21.33
CA GLN A 484 10.94 0.03 22.00
C GLN A 484 10.44 -1.09 21.10
N LEU A 485 11.29 -2.09 20.84
CA LEU A 485 10.89 -3.28 20.12
C LEU A 485 9.91 -4.09 20.98
N PRO A 486 8.79 -4.59 20.44
CA PRO A 486 7.95 -5.55 21.14
C PRO A 486 8.72 -6.82 21.50
N LYS A 487 8.46 -7.36 22.70
CA LYS A 487 9.07 -8.61 23.18
C LYS A 487 8.07 -9.66 23.64
N THR A 488 6.79 -9.45 23.37
CA THR A 488 5.73 -10.44 23.64
C THR A 488 5.71 -11.54 22.60
N ALA A 489 5.10 -12.67 22.90
CA ALA A 489 4.86 -13.74 21.93
C ALA A 489 4.03 -13.24 20.74
N GLY A 490 4.34 -13.71 19.55
CA GLY A 490 3.62 -13.40 18.32
C GLY A 490 4.48 -12.81 17.19
N MET A 491 3.80 -12.37 16.16
CA MET A 491 4.38 -11.65 15.04
C MET A 491 4.51 -10.15 15.36
N HIS A 492 5.63 -9.57 15.00
CA HIS A 492 5.92 -8.15 15.19
C HIS A 492 6.47 -7.54 13.92
N ARG A 493 6.02 -6.33 13.60
CA ARG A 493 6.57 -5.49 12.52
C ARG A 493 7.20 -4.26 13.13
N PHE A 494 8.46 -4.01 12.80
CA PHE A 494 9.18 -2.77 13.06
C PHE A 494 9.47 -2.07 11.73
N VAL A 495 9.17 -0.78 11.63
CA VAL A 495 9.45 0.02 10.42
C VAL A 495 10.66 0.91 10.71
N TRP A 496 11.76 0.66 9.98
CA TRP A 496 12.91 1.56 9.99
C TRP A 496 12.71 2.68 8.96
N ASP A 497 12.79 3.92 9.41
CA ASP A 497 12.56 5.14 8.61
C ASP A 497 13.70 5.48 7.63
N LEU A 498 14.62 4.57 7.36
CA LEU A 498 15.80 4.70 6.49
C LEU A 498 16.72 5.85 6.90
N ARG A 499 16.79 6.18 8.17
CA ARG A 499 17.58 7.32 8.66
C ARG A 499 18.68 6.90 9.63
N HIS A 500 19.78 7.61 9.52
CA HIS A 500 20.75 7.67 10.60
C HIS A 500 20.12 8.30 11.87
N ALA A 501 20.77 8.19 13.01
CA ALA A 501 20.39 8.96 14.17
C ALA A 501 20.51 10.46 13.87
N GLY A 502 19.55 11.25 14.36
CA GLY A 502 19.58 12.70 14.27
C GLY A 502 20.55 13.35 15.27
N PRO A 503 20.63 14.68 15.29
CA PRO A 503 21.48 15.37 16.22
C PRO A 503 21.07 15.15 17.67
N TRP A 504 22.05 15.16 18.56
CA TRP A 504 21.79 15.17 19.99
C TRP A 504 21.04 16.43 20.42
N ASP A 505 20.14 16.27 21.38
CA ASP A 505 19.40 17.38 21.99
C ASP A 505 19.31 17.13 23.50
N PRO A 506 19.44 18.17 24.36
CA PRO A 506 19.30 18.01 25.81
C PRO A 506 17.90 17.51 26.22
N LEU A 507 16.90 17.67 25.37
CA LEU A 507 15.57 17.08 25.55
C LEU A 507 15.51 15.69 24.89
N ASP A 508 15.40 14.65 25.71
CA ASP A 508 15.30 13.25 25.27
C ASP A 508 14.22 13.05 24.17
N SER A 509 13.13 13.82 24.22
CA SER A 509 12.05 13.78 23.23
C SER A 509 12.46 14.27 21.83
N ARG A 510 13.60 14.92 21.67
CA ARG A 510 14.12 15.46 20.41
C ARG A 510 15.41 14.79 19.98
N SER A 511 16.19 14.29 20.94
CA SER A 511 17.52 13.69 20.71
C SER A 511 17.45 12.51 19.76
N GLY A 512 18.36 12.44 18.79
CA GLY A 512 18.50 11.35 17.83
C GLY A 512 17.39 11.26 16.76
N ARG A 513 16.43 12.19 16.74
CA ARG A 513 15.34 12.21 15.74
C ARG A 513 15.73 13.01 14.51
N ASN A 514 15.05 12.68 13.39
CA ASN A 514 15.21 13.37 12.11
C ASN A 514 16.67 13.36 11.60
N GLY A 515 17.30 12.20 11.60
CA GLY A 515 18.61 11.99 10.97
C GLY A 515 18.56 12.15 9.45
N PRO A 516 19.70 12.31 8.77
CA PRO A 516 19.77 12.20 7.32
C PRO A 516 19.29 10.80 6.89
N MET A 517 18.58 10.71 5.77
CA MET A 517 18.29 9.40 5.16
C MET A 517 19.59 8.78 4.67
N VAL A 518 19.68 7.45 4.75
CA VAL A 518 20.87 6.71 4.32
C VAL A 518 21.10 6.85 2.80
N VAL A 519 22.33 6.69 2.37
CA VAL A 519 22.65 6.55 0.95
C VAL A 519 22.00 5.27 0.42
N PRO A 520 21.37 5.27 -0.77
CA PRO A 520 20.89 4.04 -1.40
C PRO A 520 21.98 2.98 -1.53
N GLY A 521 21.65 1.70 -1.30
CA GLY A 521 22.58 0.57 -1.32
C GLY A 521 22.10 -0.59 -0.46
N ILE A 522 23.00 -1.55 -0.24
CA ILE A 522 22.70 -2.77 0.52
C ILE A 522 22.85 -2.51 2.02
N PHE A 523 21.88 -2.98 2.77
CA PHE A 523 21.85 -2.94 4.23
C PHE A 523 21.58 -4.31 4.82
N GLN A 524 21.86 -4.45 6.12
CA GLN A 524 21.59 -5.65 6.88
C GLN A 524 20.75 -5.31 8.11
N ALA A 525 19.69 -6.08 8.33
CA ALA A 525 18.94 -6.07 9.59
C ALA A 525 19.37 -7.28 10.43
N ARG A 526 19.98 -7.04 11.59
CA ARG A 526 20.40 -8.09 12.52
C ARG A 526 19.59 -8.05 13.78
N LEU A 527 18.82 -9.11 14.02
CA LEU A 527 18.04 -9.29 15.26
C LEU A 527 18.80 -10.22 16.21
N THR A 528 18.91 -9.82 17.46
CA THR A 528 19.58 -10.59 18.53
C THR A 528 18.67 -10.75 19.73
N LEU A 529 18.61 -11.96 20.27
CA LEU A 529 17.90 -12.31 21.51
C LEU A 529 18.72 -13.34 22.30
N GLY A 530 19.31 -12.92 23.42
CA GLY A 530 20.20 -13.78 24.21
C GLY A 530 21.36 -14.32 23.39
N GLY A 531 21.45 -15.64 23.25
CA GLY A 531 22.48 -16.31 22.41
C GLY A 531 22.11 -16.53 20.96
N TRP A 532 20.89 -16.17 20.56
CA TRP A 532 20.42 -16.29 19.19
C TRP A 532 20.62 -15.00 18.42
N SER A 533 21.02 -15.09 17.15
CA SER A 533 21.10 -13.94 16.24
C SER A 533 20.86 -14.40 14.80
N ASN A 534 20.16 -13.58 14.03
CA ASN A 534 19.98 -13.76 12.60
C ASN A 534 20.10 -12.42 11.87
N THR A 535 20.53 -12.47 10.61
CA THR A 535 20.76 -11.29 9.77
C THR A 535 20.12 -11.48 8.41
N GLN A 536 19.36 -10.47 7.95
CA GLN A 536 18.75 -10.41 6.63
C GLN A 536 19.30 -9.22 5.85
N ASN A 537 19.64 -9.45 4.57
CA ASN A 537 20.07 -8.39 3.66
C ASN A 537 18.86 -7.81 2.93
N PHE A 538 18.91 -6.52 2.60
CA PHE A 538 17.93 -5.84 1.77
C PHE A 538 18.56 -4.63 1.09
N GLU A 539 17.92 -4.14 0.03
CA GLU A 539 18.36 -2.97 -0.71
C GLU A 539 17.47 -1.75 -0.40
N VAL A 540 18.11 -0.62 -0.18
CA VAL A 540 17.45 0.70 -0.20
C VAL A 540 17.70 1.32 -1.55
N MET A 541 16.66 1.43 -2.37
CA MET A 541 16.70 1.95 -3.73
C MET A 541 16.40 3.45 -3.75
N VAL A 542 16.85 4.13 -4.81
CA VAL A 542 16.44 5.51 -5.09
C VAL A 542 14.97 5.53 -5.49
N ASP A 543 14.24 6.58 -5.11
CA ASP A 543 12.88 6.82 -5.62
C ASP A 543 12.91 6.83 -7.16
N PRO A 544 12.15 5.97 -7.85
CA PRO A 544 12.16 5.88 -9.32
C PRO A 544 11.89 7.22 -10.00
N ARG A 545 11.04 8.06 -9.41
CA ARG A 545 10.69 9.38 -9.96
C ARG A 545 11.87 10.36 -9.89
N VAL A 546 12.75 10.23 -8.89
CA VAL A 546 13.98 11.01 -8.80
C VAL A 546 14.98 10.57 -9.88
N VAL A 547 15.00 9.27 -10.18
CA VAL A 547 15.82 8.71 -11.26
C VAL A 547 15.31 9.18 -12.63
N ASP A 548 14.01 9.08 -12.88
CA ASP A 548 13.38 9.44 -14.15
C ASP A 548 13.53 10.94 -14.48
N GLU A 549 13.40 11.80 -13.46
CA GLU A 549 13.60 13.24 -13.58
C GLU A 549 15.08 13.64 -13.62
N GLY A 550 16.00 12.73 -13.29
CA GLY A 550 17.43 13.00 -13.25
C GLY A 550 17.85 14.07 -12.23
N THR A 551 17.04 14.27 -11.16
CA THR A 551 17.24 15.36 -10.20
C THR A 551 18.38 15.10 -9.21
N ALA A 552 18.71 13.84 -8.92
CA ALA A 552 19.84 13.46 -8.07
C ALA A 552 20.48 12.15 -8.51
N SER A 553 21.80 12.16 -8.67
CA SER A 553 22.61 10.95 -8.90
C SER A 553 23.01 10.29 -7.58
N GLN A 554 23.47 9.05 -7.61
CA GLN A 554 24.05 8.36 -6.46
C GLN A 554 25.15 9.22 -5.78
N ALA A 555 26.06 9.79 -6.55
CA ALA A 555 27.14 10.65 -6.04
C ALA A 555 26.60 11.94 -5.38
N ASN A 556 25.50 12.49 -5.87
CA ASN A 556 24.85 13.64 -5.24
C ASN A 556 24.27 13.28 -3.87
N LEU A 557 23.63 12.09 -3.77
CA LEU A 557 23.07 11.59 -2.51
C LEU A 557 24.17 11.25 -1.50
N GLU A 558 25.28 10.66 -1.94
CA GLU A 558 26.47 10.44 -1.09
C GLU A 558 27.04 11.75 -0.53
N ALA A 559 27.18 12.76 -1.38
CA ALA A 559 27.64 14.08 -0.95
C ALA A 559 26.67 14.73 0.04
N GLN A 560 25.37 14.61 -0.21
CA GLN A 560 24.32 15.12 0.65
C GLN A 560 24.32 14.46 2.03
N VAL A 561 24.38 13.13 2.08
CA VAL A 561 24.37 12.38 3.34
C VAL A 561 25.62 12.67 4.14
N ARG A 562 26.80 12.69 3.50
CA ARG A 562 28.04 13.04 4.14
C ARG A 562 27.99 14.43 4.79
N LEU A 563 27.62 15.47 4.02
CA LEU A 563 27.49 16.83 4.56
C LEU A 563 26.43 16.90 5.65
N GLY A 564 25.29 16.20 5.47
CA GLY A 564 24.22 16.10 6.46
C GLY A 564 24.70 15.51 7.80
N LEU A 565 25.54 14.47 7.76
CA LEU A 565 26.14 13.88 8.96
C LEU A 565 27.15 14.82 9.62
N GLU A 566 27.98 15.49 8.84
CA GLU A 566 28.93 16.47 9.36
C GLU A 566 28.23 17.65 10.05
N VAL A 567 27.17 18.18 9.47
CA VAL A 567 26.35 19.27 10.07
C VAL A 567 25.60 18.77 11.30
N ARG A 568 25.08 17.53 11.29
CA ARG A 568 24.47 16.87 12.46
C ARG A 568 25.42 16.82 13.64
N ASP A 569 26.66 16.40 13.40
CA ASP A 569 27.67 16.24 14.42
C ASP A 569 28.08 17.59 15.00
N ALA A 570 28.31 18.59 14.15
CA ALA A 570 28.57 19.96 14.58
C ALA A 570 27.41 20.58 15.40
N LEU A 571 26.16 20.28 15.00
CA LEU A 571 24.97 20.72 15.74
C LEU A 571 24.87 20.04 17.10
N SER A 572 25.21 18.76 17.18
CA SER A 572 25.26 17.99 18.43
C SER A 572 26.32 18.57 19.37
N ASP A 573 27.55 18.81 18.86
CA ASP A 573 28.63 19.43 19.61
C ASP A 573 28.26 20.82 20.12
N ALA A 574 27.61 21.65 19.28
CA ALA A 574 27.18 22.99 19.66
C ALA A 574 26.16 22.99 20.81
N ARG A 575 25.15 22.10 20.73
CA ARG A 575 24.13 21.93 21.77
C ARG A 575 24.73 21.40 23.07
N PHE A 576 25.66 20.47 22.97
CA PHE A 576 26.34 19.88 24.10
C PHE A 576 27.25 20.90 24.79
N ALA A 577 28.00 21.68 24.02
CA ALA A 577 28.81 22.78 24.52
C ALA A 577 27.96 23.84 25.25
N ALA A 578 26.77 24.16 24.72
CA ALA A 578 25.85 25.10 25.38
C ALA A 578 25.36 24.55 26.74
N MET A 579 25.05 23.23 26.81
CA MET A 579 24.68 22.60 28.08
C MET A 579 25.84 22.64 29.09
N LYS A 580 27.06 22.27 28.67
CA LYS A 580 28.27 22.34 29.53
C LYS A 580 28.60 23.76 29.99
N LEU A 581 28.33 24.73 29.16
CA LEU A 581 28.48 26.15 29.51
C LEU A 581 27.46 26.56 30.57
N ASP A 582 26.21 26.12 30.48
CA ASP A 582 25.19 26.41 31.50
C ASP A 582 25.53 25.75 32.84
N GLU A 583 26.02 24.49 32.83
CA GLU A 583 26.54 23.82 34.03
C GLU A 583 27.71 24.61 34.67
N ALA A 584 28.62 25.16 33.86
CA ALA A 584 29.78 25.89 34.33
C ALA A 584 29.47 27.31 34.90
N ARG A 585 28.31 27.85 34.57
CA ARG A 585 27.86 29.14 35.11
C ARG A 585 27.45 29.06 36.58
N ASP A 586 27.00 27.92 37.03
CA ASP A 586 26.54 27.69 38.38
C ASP A 586 27.70 27.85 39.38
N GLY A 587 27.66 28.88 40.21
CA GLY A 587 28.69 29.17 41.19
C GLY A 587 30.00 29.78 40.66
N ALA A 588 30.05 30.15 39.36
CA ALA A 588 31.24 30.74 38.76
C ALA A 588 31.52 32.20 39.25
N PRO A 589 32.80 32.57 39.46
CA PRO A 589 33.18 33.98 39.79
C PRO A 589 32.82 34.96 38.67
N ASP A 590 32.57 36.24 39.00
CA ASP A 590 32.12 37.31 38.07
C ASP A 590 32.97 37.41 36.78
N GLN A 591 34.31 37.31 36.93
CA GLN A 591 35.20 37.36 35.77
C GLN A 591 35.02 36.17 34.80
N LEU A 592 34.77 34.97 35.35
CA LEU A 592 34.51 33.76 34.56
C LEU A 592 33.11 33.84 33.95
N LEU A 593 32.12 34.32 34.69
CA LEU A 593 30.75 34.52 34.18
C LEU A 593 30.70 35.39 32.94
N ALA A 594 31.47 36.49 32.89
CA ALA A 594 31.52 37.39 31.72
C ALA A 594 32.08 36.66 30.47
N LEU A 595 33.12 35.84 30.63
CA LEU A 595 33.69 35.05 29.53
C LEU A 595 32.76 33.92 29.05
N LEU A 596 32.10 33.24 29.99
CA LEU A 596 31.10 32.21 29.68
C LEU A 596 29.88 32.85 29.01
N GLN A 597 29.48 34.05 29.39
CA GLN A 597 28.39 34.78 28.75
C GLN A 597 28.72 35.12 27.29
N GLU A 598 29.91 35.61 26.99
CA GLU A 598 30.35 35.91 25.61
C GLU A 598 30.27 34.65 24.70
N ILE A 599 30.73 33.48 25.17
CA ILE A 599 30.64 32.22 24.43
C ILE A 599 29.17 31.83 24.26
N GLY A 600 28.35 31.95 25.30
CA GLY A 600 26.92 31.63 25.25
C GLY A 600 26.15 32.46 24.23
N GLU A 601 26.42 33.77 24.17
CA GLU A 601 25.81 34.67 23.19
C GLU A 601 26.20 34.34 21.73
N ALA A 602 27.34 33.69 21.50
CA ALA A 602 27.75 33.19 20.19
C ALA A 602 27.13 31.87 19.85
N LEU A 603 26.84 31.00 20.83
CA LEU A 603 26.26 29.66 20.61
C LEU A 603 24.74 29.67 20.58
N VAL A 604 24.09 30.38 21.53
CA VAL A 604 22.64 30.30 21.78
C VAL A 604 21.95 31.60 21.42
N THR A 605 20.98 31.52 20.55
CA THR A 605 20.16 32.68 20.15
C THR A 605 19.31 33.17 21.33
N ALA A 606 19.30 34.48 21.56
CA ALA A 606 18.48 35.05 22.62
C ALA A 606 16.98 34.74 22.41
N PRO A 607 16.23 34.36 23.48
CA PRO A 607 14.84 33.91 23.38
C PRO A 607 13.87 35.11 23.21
N VAL A 608 14.17 35.99 22.27
CA VAL A 608 13.34 37.16 21.92
C VAL A 608 12.89 37.02 20.47
N ARG A 609 11.63 37.35 20.20
CA ARG A 609 11.08 37.29 18.85
C ARG A 609 11.92 38.08 17.85
N TYR A 610 12.31 37.45 16.73
CA TYR A 610 13.17 38.02 15.69
C TYR A 610 14.62 38.34 16.15
N SER A 611 15.12 37.66 17.18
CA SER A 611 16.55 37.71 17.51
C SER A 611 17.40 37.27 16.34
N ARG A 612 18.63 37.81 16.28
CA ARG A 612 19.61 37.36 15.29
C ARG A 612 20.03 35.91 15.57
N PRO A 613 19.78 34.95 14.64
CA PRO A 613 20.19 33.56 14.82
C PRO A 613 21.71 33.45 14.88
N VAL A 614 22.22 32.71 15.87
CA VAL A 614 23.65 32.41 16.04
C VAL A 614 23.94 30.93 15.75
N ILE A 615 25.09 30.40 16.12
CA ILE A 615 25.67 29.14 15.62
C ILE A 615 24.68 27.98 15.67
N ILE A 616 24.01 27.70 16.80
CA ILE A 616 23.08 26.55 16.91
C ILE A 616 21.92 26.69 15.92
N ASP A 617 21.30 27.84 15.82
CA ASP A 617 20.16 28.03 14.93
C ASP A 617 20.59 28.08 13.45
N GLN A 618 21.77 28.62 13.16
CA GLN A 618 22.33 28.61 11.81
C GLN A 618 22.65 27.18 11.34
N LEU A 619 23.27 26.34 12.20
CA LEU A 619 23.49 24.93 11.94
C LEU A 619 22.15 24.16 11.79
N SER A 620 21.18 24.44 12.66
CA SER A 620 19.84 23.84 12.58
C SER A 620 19.15 24.19 11.26
N TYR A 621 19.26 25.44 10.80
CA TYR A 621 18.71 25.90 9.53
C TYR A 621 19.37 25.19 8.34
N LEU A 622 20.71 25.18 8.32
CA LEU A 622 21.47 24.48 7.27
C LEU A 622 21.08 22.98 7.24
N TYR A 623 21.11 22.33 8.39
CA TYR A 623 20.75 20.92 8.53
C TYR A 623 19.36 20.62 7.98
N SER A 624 18.35 21.37 8.42
CA SER A 624 16.95 21.14 8.02
C SER A 624 16.71 21.30 6.51
N ASN A 625 17.50 22.14 5.84
CA ASN A 625 17.40 22.33 4.40
C ASN A 625 18.13 21.22 3.62
N LEU A 626 19.27 20.73 4.14
CA LEU A 626 20.02 19.64 3.52
C LEU A 626 19.25 18.31 3.48
N ILE A 627 18.46 18.01 4.53
CA ILE A 627 17.77 16.72 4.66
C ILE A 627 16.31 16.74 4.18
N ARG A 628 15.88 17.76 3.44
CA ARG A 628 14.48 17.99 3.10
C ARG A 628 14.01 17.26 1.85
N ALA A 629 14.89 17.04 0.89
CA ALA A 629 14.63 16.39 -0.38
C ALA A 629 15.91 15.75 -0.92
N ASP A 630 15.81 14.86 -1.89
CA ASP A 630 16.93 14.33 -2.62
C ASP A 630 17.49 15.40 -3.55
N GLN A 631 18.74 15.78 -3.33
CA GLN A 631 19.37 16.89 -4.07
C GLN A 631 20.90 16.82 -4.02
N GLN A 632 21.53 17.42 -5.01
CA GLN A 632 22.93 17.81 -4.90
C GLN A 632 23.03 19.00 -3.94
N PRO A 633 23.85 18.95 -2.85
CA PRO A 633 24.11 20.12 -2.04
C PRO A 633 24.73 21.23 -2.88
N GLY A 634 24.20 22.44 -2.73
CA GLY A 634 24.80 23.61 -3.37
C GLY A 634 26.16 23.98 -2.77
N GLU A 635 27.05 24.60 -3.54
CA GLU A 635 28.37 25.01 -3.09
C GLU A 635 28.33 25.89 -1.82
N ASP A 636 27.34 26.77 -1.74
CA ASP A 636 27.13 27.62 -0.57
C ASP A 636 26.82 26.84 0.72
N ALA A 637 26.24 25.63 0.63
CA ALA A 637 26.01 24.79 1.80
C ALA A 637 27.32 24.28 2.39
N PHE A 638 28.28 23.86 1.55
CA PHE A 638 29.61 23.46 1.98
C PHE A 638 30.39 24.63 2.56
N ASN A 639 30.41 25.77 1.88
CA ASN A 639 31.08 26.99 2.35
C ASN A 639 30.51 27.45 3.68
N ARG A 640 29.21 27.47 3.83
CA ARG A 640 28.53 27.87 5.08
C ARG A 640 28.82 26.91 6.22
N TYR A 641 28.83 25.59 5.94
CA TYR A 641 29.23 24.62 6.96
C TYR A 641 30.66 24.85 7.44
N GLN A 642 31.62 25.05 6.54
CA GLN A 642 33.01 25.30 6.90
C GLN A 642 33.15 26.54 7.78
N GLU A 643 32.48 27.64 7.44
CA GLU A 643 32.45 28.86 8.23
C GLU A 643 31.90 28.60 9.64
N LEU A 644 30.69 28.00 9.74
CA LEU A 644 30.04 27.71 11.00
C LEU A 644 30.84 26.75 11.88
N ASN A 645 31.44 25.72 11.29
CA ASN A 645 32.25 24.74 12.00
C ASN A 645 33.56 25.32 12.50
N SER A 646 34.18 26.25 11.75
CA SER A 646 35.35 27.02 12.23
C SER A 646 35.01 27.87 13.45
N MET A 647 33.92 28.68 13.36
CA MET A 647 33.43 29.49 14.48
C MET A 647 33.10 28.63 15.72
N LEU A 648 32.40 27.52 15.52
CA LEU A 648 32.07 26.56 16.58
C LEU A 648 33.32 26.01 17.26
N SER A 649 34.31 25.57 16.47
CA SER A 649 35.56 25.00 16.98
C SER A 649 36.34 25.97 17.81
N ASP A 650 36.39 27.26 17.41
CA ASP A 650 37.03 28.31 18.18
C ASP A 650 36.34 28.56 19.54
N HIS A 651 35.01 28.60 19.58
CA HIS A 651 34.26 28.78 20.82
C HIS A 651 34.35 27.57 21.75
N ILE A 652 34.29 26.34 21.21
CA ILE A 652 34.46 25.09 21.99
C ILE A 652 35.88 25.07 22.61
N GLY A 653 36.95 25.36 21.81
CA GLY A 653 38.30 25.40 22.30
C GLY A 653 38.51 26.41 23.43
N ARG A 654 37.90 27.59 23.31
CA ARG A 654 37.90 28.61 24.39
C ARG A 654 37.17 28.12 25.64
N LEU A 655 36.03 27.47 25.49
CA LEU A 655 35.27 26.89 26.61
C LEU A 655 36.09 25.79 27.32
N GLU A 656 36.67 24.85 26.58
CA GLU A 656 37.53 23.80 27.11
C GLU A 656 38.71 24.40 27.94
N GLN A 657 39.39 25.41 27.42
CA GLN A 657 40.46 26.08 28.10
C GLN A 657 40.00 26.74 29.42
N LEU A 658 38.85 27.42 29.41
CA LEU A 658 38.27 28.04 30.60
C LEU A 658 37.92 27.01 31.67
N LEU A 659 37.32 25.88 31.29
CA LEU A 659 36.95 24.79 32.21
C LEU A 659 38.19 24.13 32.83
N GLN A 660 39.24 23.88 32.04
CA GLN A 660 40.50 23.33 32.51
C GLN A 660 41.23 24.28 33.49
N THR A 661 41.31 25.57 33.14
CA THR A 661 42.05 26.61 33.94
C THR A 661 41.39 26.84 35.29
N ASN A 662 40.07 26.74 35.37
CA ASN A 662 39.31 27.01 36.60
C ASN A 662 38.98 25.74 37.40
N ASN A 663 39.53 24.58 37.02
CA ASN A 663 39.34 23.28 37.69
C ASN A 663 37.88 22.85 37.86
N ILE A 664 37.01 23.34 37.00
CA ILE A 664 35.60 22.99 36.99
C ILE A 664 35.49 21.60 36.28
N ARG A 665 35.67 20.56 37.09
CA ARG A 665 35.37 19.19 36.66
C ARG A 665 33.87 18.96 36.84
N GLY A 666 33.16 18.65 35.77
CA GLY A 666 31.80 18.13 35.91
C GLY A 666 31.84 16.95 36.89
N GLU A 667 31.09 17.03 37.98
CA GLU A 667 30.86 15.89 38.85
C GLU A 667 30.11 14.81 38.06
N ASN A 668 30.55 13.54 38.21
CA ASN A 668 30.11 12.33 37.56
C ASN A 668 28.60 12.10 37.63
#